data_5b081010bdfeb27d12e4caa1204d2fb3
#
_entry.id   5b081010bdfeb27d12e4caa1204d2fb3
#
_cell.length_a   1.000
_cell.length_b   1.000
_cell.length_c   1.000
_cell.angle_alpha   90.00
_cell.angle_beta   90.00
_cell.angle_gamma   90.00
#
_symmetry.space_group_name_H-M   'P 1'
#
loop_
_entity.id
_entity.type
_entity.pdbx_description
1 polymer ?
#
loop_
_entity_poly.entity_id
_entity_poly.type
_entity_poly.pdbx_seq_one_letter_code
_entity_poly.pdbx_strand_id
1 'polypeptide(L)'
;MIAYVANMKLSGKQLVRKAVSSACLALGVTVFASLLPVTATRAQDSDKPVIKPAPTVAVEEAELAPLTTTSHGISLYGDLKYGPDFTHFDYVNPDAPKGGTLIQSSIVAFDTLNPFTLKGTSAAGLGLIYDSLMVASSDEPYAMYGLIARSIEVPDDRSFAIFHLDPRARFQDGSEITAEDVVFSYEVLVEKGSPVYRQYFSQIEGAEAIDELTVKFTFKPGNNRETPMTAAGISIMPKKFWDGKDFSKTTFEIPVGSGAYRIASIEAGRRITYERVKDYWAEDLPVNRGQNNFDIIRYDTYLDPEVQRQAFLAGEYMVRSEHSSRDWSTAYNTPAVERGDIQKEFLPDNLPVGMQAYVMNNRLPLFADWRVRKALQYGFDFQWLNRAMFYGAYKRTDSYFVNSELASSGIPTGDELALLEPYRDQLPPELFTQPFRLPNFDEPDGRRKALRESMTLLNEAGWELRDKILVNKETGEPFRFELIIRQPGLEKIALVFKARLKQLGVEMDIRLIDTGQWVNRIQAFDFDVTTFWWTQALTPGNEQRVFWSSEAADQPGSRNFAGIKNPVVDAMVDKVATADSWHELVTATHALDRVLLWGYYVIPQYYLGGDRLAWWNIFGRPDTVPLKGESVMRWWIDPQKAAKLPMGGN
;
A
#
# COMPACT_ATOMS: atom_id res chain seq x y z
N MET A 1 -5.20 3.79 -1.29
CA MET A 1 -4.56 2.60 -0.68
C MET A 1 -5.54 1.53 -0.19
N ILE A 2 -6.73 1.88 0.33
CA ILE A 2 -7.75 0.92 0.78
C ILE A 2 -8.38 0.12 -0.36
N ALA A 3 -8.56 0.69 -1.54
CA ALA A 3 -9.16 0.01 -2.70
C ALA A 3 -8.29 -1.08 -3.35
N TYR A 4 -6.97 -1.08 -3.11
CA TYR A 4 -6.05 -2.02 -3.75
C TYR A 4 -5.88 -3.35 -2.98
N VAL A 5 -6.23 -3.39 -1.70
CA VAL A 5 -6.10 -4.60 -0.87
C VAL A 5 -7.32 -5.52 -0.97
N ALA A 6 -8.48 -5.00 -1.38
CA ALA A 6 -9.72 -5.76 -1.46
C ALA A 6 -9.85 -6.71 -2.67
N ASN A 7 -9.00 -6.57 -3.70
CA ASN A 7 -9.11 -7.36 -4.95
C ASN A 7 -8.31 -8.67 -4.99
N MET A 8 -7.81 -9.17 -3.86
CA MET A 8 -7.14 -10.48 -3.77
C MET A 8 -7.98 -11.49 -3.00
N LYS A 9 -9.18 -11.83 -3.49
CA LYS A 9 -9.93 -13.01 -3.02
C LYS A 9 -10.18 -14.01 -4.15
N LEU A 10 -9.62 -15.07 -3.97
CA LEU A 10 -9.67 -16.52 -4.20
C LEU A 10 -10.99 -17.07 -4.76
N SER A 11 -10.87 -17.76 -5.89
CA SER A 11 -11.76 -18.85 -6.30
C SER A 11 -11.31 -20.16 -5.64
N GLY A 12 -12.23 -20.89 -5.02
CA GLY A 12 -11.96 -22.25 -4.56
C GLY A 12 -13.06 -22.83 -3.70
N LYS A 13 -14.10 -23.43 -4.33
CA LYS A 13 -15.03 -24.34 -3.68
C LYS A 13 -14.42 -25.73 -3.62
N GLN A 14 -14.48 -26.39 -2.45
CA GLN A 14 -15.12 -27.69 -2.19
C GLN A 14 -14.67 -28.25 -0.85
N LEU A 15 -15.67 -28.39 0.04
CA LEU A 15 -16.18 -29.62 0.68
C LEU A 15 -15.15 -30.60 1.27
N VAL A 16 -15.25 -30.85 2.60
CA VAL A 16 -15.78 -32.12 3.14
C VAL A 16 -15.88 -32.06 4.67
N ARG A 17 -17.02 -32.54 5.18
CA ARG A 17 -17.41 -32.81 6.57
C ARG A 17 -16.59 -33.94 7.22
N LYS A 18 -16.34 -33.83 8.54
CA LYS A 18 -16.60 -34.78 9.65
C LYS A 18 -15.67 -34.40 10.79
N ALA A 19 -16.14 -33.97 11.89
CA ALA A 19 -16.81 -34.61 13.00
C ALA A 19 -15.84 -35.39 13.93
N VAL A 20 -16.00 -35.05 15.20
CA VAL A 20 -15.92 -35.89 16.43
C VAL A 20 -14.83 -35.53 17.42
N SER A 21 -15.21 -34.79 18.44
CA SER A 21 -15.42 -35.25 19.85
C SER A 21 -14.22 -35.26 20.79
N SER A 22 -14.34 -34.42 21.79
CA SER A 22 -14.09 -34.62 23.24
C SER A 22 -12.78 -35.18 23.75
N ALA A 23 -12.11 -34.43 24.61
CA ALA A 23 -11.93 -34.82 26.02
C ALA A 23 -11.28 -33.71 26.85
N CYS A 24 -11.94 -33.38 27.94
CA CYS A 24 -11.44 -32.60 29.06
C CYS A 24 -10.29 -33.33 29.77
N LEU A 25 -9.29 -32.61 30.26
CA LEU A 25 -8.70 -32.89 31.57
C LEU A 25 -8.14 -31.62 32.20
N ALA A 26 -8.70 -31.28 33.33
CA ALA A 26 -8.22 -30.26 34.25
C ALA A 26 -7.05 -30.83 35.09
N LEU A 27 -6.04 -30.05 35.34
CA LEU A 27 -5.12 -30.25 36.47
C LEU A 27 -4.76 -28.87 37.05
N GLY A 28 -5.28 -28.65 38.23
CA GLY A 28 -4.93 -27.51 39.07
C GLY A 28 -3.56 -27.69 39.72
N VAL A 29 -2.83 -26.59 39.85
CA VAL A 29 -1.71 -26.51 40.77
C VAL A 29 -1.86 -25.25 41.60
N THR A 30 -2.09 -25.45 42.86
CA THR A 30 -2.12 -24.49 43.96
C THR A 30 -0.68 -24.11 44.32
N VAL A 31 -0.37 -22.81 44.38
CA VAL A 31 0.87 -22.34 44.98
C VAL A 31 0.56 -21.52 46.21
N PHE A 32 1.13 -22.00 47.31
CA PHE A 32 1.11 -21.43 48.67
C PHE A 32 1.88 -20.11 48.72
N ALA A 33 1.27 -19.13 49.35
CA ALA A 33 1.94 -17.92 49.84
C ALA A 33 2.45 -18.16 51.26
N SER A 34 3.74 -17.99 51.51
CA SER A 34 4.33 -17.94 52.85
C SER A 34 4.83 -16.52 53.15
N LEU A 35 4.13 -15.90 54.05
CA LEU A 35 4.53 -14.67 54.79
C LEU A 35 5.45 -15.09 55.94
N LEU A 36 6.56 -14.40 56.12
CA LEU A 36 7.29 -14.32 57.39
C LEU A 36 7.69 -12.87 57.65
N PRO A 37 7.55 -12.39 58.93
CA PRO A 37 7.80 -11.02 59.31
C PRO A 37 9.25 -10.80 59.74
N VAL A 38 9.82 -9.65 59.37
CA VAL A 38 11.10 -9.19 59.95
C VAL A 38 10.81 -8.12 60.96
N THR A 39 11.20 -8.39 62.18
CA THR A 39 11.16 -7.52 63.36
C THR A 39 12.28 -6.48 63.28
N ALA A 40 11.93 -5.21 63.43
CA ALA A 40 12.87 -4.09 63.58
C ALA A 40 13.31 -3.93 65.03
N THR A 41 14.60 -3.88 65.26
CA THR A 41 15.23 -3.52 66.55
C THR A 41 15.60 -2.04 66.48
N ARG A 42 15.18 -1.32 67.53
CA ARG A 42 15.33 0.12 67.79
C ARG A 42 16.65 0.37 68.50
N ALA A 43 17.43 1.32 68.00
CA ALA A 43 18.48 1.99 68.77
C ALA A 43 18.22 3.51 68.80
N GLN A 44 18.11 4.05 70.02
CA GLN A 44 18.07 5.49 70.28
C GLN A 44 19.48 6.03 70.29
N ASP A 45 19.70 7.22 69.72
CA ASP A 45 20.49 8.24 70.42
C ASP A 45 20.28 9.67 69.79
N SER A 46 19.92 10.52 70.59
CA SER A 46 20.19 11.92 71.01
C SER A 46 20.43 13.03 69.99
N ASP A 47 19.59 14.07 70.22
CA ASP A 47 19.82 15.53 70.15
C ASP A 47 20.53 16.18 68.95
N LYS A 48 19.72 16.82 68.11
CA LYS A 48 20.00 18.11 67.47
C LYS A 48 18.71 18.91 67.21
N PRO A 49 18.73 20.28 67.18
CA PRO A 49 17.55 21.14 67.28
C PRO A 49 16.74 21.12 65.95
N VAL A 50 15.41 21.14 66.17
CA VAL A 50 14.39 21.20 65.11
C VAL A 50 14.34 22.58 64.52
N ILE A 51 14.78 22.77 63.31
CA ILE A 51 14.44 23.91 62.44
C ILE A 51 13.14 23.56 61.72
N LYS A 52 12.05 24.28 62.01
CA LYS A 52 10.78 24.16 61.28
C LYS A 52 11.00 24.58 59.83
N PRO A 53 10.68 23.77 58.83
CA PRO A 53 10.63 24.23 57.44
C PRO A 53 9.45 25.18 57.24
N ALA A 54 9.70 26.27 56.50
CA ALA A 54 8.66 27.19 56.03
C ALA A 54 7.65 26.43 55.15
N PRO A 55 6.38 26.86 55.07
CA PRO A 55 5.40 26.20 54.23
C PRO A 55 5.82 26.29 52.77
N THR A 56 6.06 25.15 52.16
CA THR A 56 6.21 25.03 50.72
C THR A 56 4.86 25.36 50.08
N VAL A 57 4.75 26.51 49.46
CA VAL A 57 3.66 26.81 48.53
C VAL A 57 3.84 25.85 47.39
N ALA A 58 2.96 24.88 47.25
CA ALA A 58 2.83 24.08 46.04
C ALA A 58 2.43 25.06 44.92
N VAL A 59 3.38 25.40 44.08
CA VAL A 59 3.07 25.98 42.78
C VAL A 59 2.48 24.81 41.99
N GLU A 60 1.16 24.77 41.83
CA GLU A 60 0.48 24.00 40.85
C GLU A 60 1.09 24.45 39.50
N GLU A 61 1.97 23.64 38.91
CA GLU A 61 2.37 23.82 37.51
C GLU A 61 1.07 23.69 36.71
N ALA A 62 0.52 24.85 36.34
CA ALA A 62 -0.52 24.86 35.31
C ALA A 62 0.10 24.26 34.09
N GLU A 63 -0.31 23.04 33.76
CA GLU A 63 0.01 22.37 32.50
C GLU A 63 -0.46 23.32 31.40
N LEU A 64 0.48 24.02 30.76
CA LEU A 64 0.20 24.89 29.63
C LEU A 64 -0.45 23.99 28.57
N ALA A 65 -1.70 24.29 28.21
CA ALA A 65 -2.37 23.60 27.13
C ALA A 65 -1.45 23.62 25.89
N PRO A 66 -1.25 22.50 25.21
CA PRO A 66 -0.38 22.44 24.04
C PRO A 66 -0.84 23.47 23.01
N LEU A 67 0.12 24.17 22.41
CA LEU A 67 -0.15 25.13 21.33
C LEU A 67 -0.77 24.35 20.15
N THR A 68 -1.97 24.73 19.76
CA THR A 68 -2.68 24.16 18.61
C THR A 68 -2.80 25.20 17.51
N THR A 69 -2.67 24.77 16.26
CA THR A 69 -2.92 25.61 15.10
C THR A 69 -4.11 25.05 14.34
N THR A 70 -5.13 25.89 14.15
CA THR A 70 -6.29 25.54 13.28
C THR A 70 -5.91 25.73 11.83
N SER A 71 -6.11 24.69 11.01
CA SER A 71 -5.79 24.71 9.58
C SER A 71 -6.94 24.14 8.73
N HIS A 72 -7.05 24.63 7.46
CA HIS A 72 -7.99 24.11 6.46
C HIS A 72 -7.53 22.79 5.84
N GLY A 73 -6.33 22.34 6.18
CA GLY A 73 -5.72 21.10 5.69
C GLY A 73 -4.61 20.63 6.61
N ILE A 74 -4.09 19.46 6.34
CA ILE A 74 -2.97 18.86 7.04
C ILE A 74 -2.00 18.24 6.05
N SER A 75 -0.70 18.50 6.21
CA SER A 75 0.39 17.88 5.47
C SER A 75 1.24 17.04 6.41
N LEU A 76 1.72 15.90 5.92
CA LEU A 76 2.64 15.05 6.68
C LEU A 76 4.04 15.67 6.75
N TYR A 77 4.45 16.35 5.68
CA TYR A 77 5.77 16.97 5.53
C TYR A 77 5.64 18.33 4.83
N GLY A 78 6.01 19.39 5.54
CA GLY A 78 6.04 20.74 4.98
C GLY A 78 4.70 21.45 4.90
N ASP A 79 4.67 22.54 4.13
CA ASP A 79 3.50 23.37 3.95
C ASP A 79 2.50 22.74 2.97
N LEU A 80 1.24 23.11 3.11
CA LEU A 80 0.19 22.75 2.16
C LEU A 80 0.41 23.50 0.83
N LYS A 81 0.32 22.77 -0.29
CA LYS A 81 0.40 23.35 -1.63
C LYS A 81 -0.72 24.37 -1.90
N TYR A 82 -1.93 24.01 -1.46
CA TYR A 82 -3.11 24.86 -1.65
C TYR A 82 -3.39 25.67 -0.40
N GLY A 83 -3.39 27.00 -0.52
CA GLY A 83 -3.72 27.92 0.57
C GLY A 83 -5.21 27.87 0.93
N PRO A 84 -5.62 28.54 2.05
CA PRO A 84 -7.00 28.48 2.55
C PRO A 84 -8.04 29.04 1.56
N ASP A 85 -7.64 29.88 0.62
CA ASP A 85 -8.52 30.49 -0.38
C ASP A 85 -8.46 29.80 -1.74
N PHE A 86 -7.90 28.58 -1.84
CA PHE A 86 -7.89 27.86 -3.10
C PHE A 86 -9.30 27.57 -3.61
N THR A 87 -9.49 27.54 -4.92
CA THR A 87 -10.81 27.39 -5.53
C THR A 87 -11.07 26.03 -6.14
N HIS A 88 -10.01 25.29 -6.47
CA HIS A 88 -10.03 23.93 -7.00
C HIS A 88 -8.59 23.36 -6.99
N PHE A 89 -8.45 22.08 -7.14
CA PHE A 89 -7.14 21.44 -7.36
C PHE A 89 -6.64 21.72 -8.80
N ASP A 90 -5.33 21.83 -8.99
CA ASP A 90 -4.70 22.11 -10.30
C ASP A 90 -4.94 21.00 -11.35
N TYR A 91 -5.26 19.80 -10.90
CA TYR A 91 -5.41 18.61 -11.73
C TYR A 91 -6.87 18.30 -12.11
N VAL A 92 -7.76 19.26 -12.01
CA VAL A 92 -9.14 19.17 -12.46
C VAL A 92 -9.46 20.26 -13.48
N ASN A 93 -10.50 20.07 -14.28
CA ASN A 93 -11.12 21.16 -15.03
C ASN A 93 -12.29 21.69 -14.19
N PRO A 94 -12.19 22.90 -13.59
CA PRO A 94 -13.26 23.46 -12.75
C PRO A 94 -14.57 23.69 -13.50
N ASP A 95 -14.50 23.82 -14.83
CA ASP A 95 -15.62 24.06 -15.73
C ASP A 95 -16.04 22.78 -16.50
N ALA A 96 -15.61 21.60 -16.02
CA ALA A 96 -15.99 20.33 -16.63
C ALA A 96 -17.53 20.19 -16.68
N PRO A 97 -18.10 19.90 -17.87
CA PRO A 97 -19.55 19.73 -17.96
C PRO A 97 -20.01 18.54 -17.15
N LYS A 98 -21.10 18.75 -16.40
CA LYS A 98 -21.78 17.68 -15.66
C LYS A 98 -22.77 16.97 -16.59
N GLY A 99 -22.83 15.65 -16.52
CA GLY A 99 -23.82 14.87 -17.26
C GLY A 99 -23.31 13.57 -17.84
N GLY A 100 -24.24 12.81 -18.39
CA GLY A 100 -23.96 11.56 -19.07
C GLY A 100 -23.69 10.38 -18.15
N THR A 101 -23.37 9.25 -18.77
CA THR A 101 -23.20 7.96 -18.09
C THR A 101 -21.77 7.47 -18.29
N LEU A 102 -21.12 7.07 -17.21
CA LEU A 102 -19.88 6.28 -17.21
C LEU A 102 -20.21 4.82 -16.96
N ILE A 103 -19.96 3.95 -17.94
CA ILE A 103 -20.11 2.50 -17.77
C ILE A 103 -18.73 1.89 -17.59
N GLN A 104 -18.53 1.22 -16.46
CA GLN A 104 -17.33 0.47 -16.12
C GLN A 104 -17.65 -1.03 -15.97
N SER A 105 -16.64 -1.83 -15.74
CA SER A 105 -16.80 -3.25 -15.53
C SER A 105 -16.15 -3.74 -14.24
N SER A 106 -16.70 -4.82 -13.69
CA SER A 106 -16.11 -5.60 -12.60
C SER A 106 -15.92 -7.04 -13.06
N ILE A 107 -14.92 -7.73 -12.51
CA ILE A 107 -14.69 -9.16 -12.77
C ILE A 107 -15.18 -10.04 -11.61
N VAL A 108 -15.68 -9.43 -10.55
CA VAL A 108 -16.09 -10.13 -9.33
C VAL A 108 -17.56 -9.85 -9.06
N ALA A 109 -18.36 -10.94 -8.95
CA ALA A 109 -19.75 -10.84 -8.51
C ALA A 109 -19.81 -10.44 -7.04
N PHE A 110 -20.72 -9.53 -6.73
CA PHE A 110 -20.92 -9.02 -5.36
C PHE A 110 -22.13 -9.66 -4.69
N ASP A 111 -22.07 -9.75 -3.36
CA ASP A 111 -23.15 -10.28 -2.51
C ASP A 111 -23.44 -9.39 -1.29
N THR A 112 -22.84 -8.20 -1.24
CA THR A 112 -23.10 -7.21 -0.18
C THR A 112 -22.90 -5.77 -0.66
N LEU A 113 -23.66 -4.84 -0.05
CA LEU A 113 -23.50 -3.39 -0.19
C LEU A 113 -22.76 -2.77 1.02
N ASN A 114 -22.28 -3.58 1.96
CA ASN A 114 -21.43 -3.11 3.05
C ASN A 114 -19.94 -3.36 2.70
N PRO A 115 -19.15 -2.31 2.40
CA PRO A 115 -17.75 -2.44 2.04
C PRO A 115 -16.82 -2.61 3.25
N PHE A 116 -17.32 -2.40 4.46
CA PHE A 116 -16.53 -2.27 5.68
C PHE A 116 -16.30 -3.60 6.41
N THR A 117 -16.96 -4.68 6.00
CA THR A 117 -16.87 -5.98 6.66
C THR A 117 -15.99 -6.97 5.90
N LEU A 118 -15.51 -7.99 6.63
CA LEU A 118 -14.74 -9.09 6.01
C LEU A 118 -15.65 -10.09 5.27
N LYS A 119 -16.91 -10.18 5.67
CA LYS A 119 -17.86 -11.13 5.11
C LYS A 119 -18.44 -10.61 3.78
N GLY A 120 -18.56 -11.52 2.83
CA GLY A 120 -19.10 -11.20 1.51
C GLY A 120 -18.06 -10.56 0.56
N THR A 121 -18.58 -10.26 -0.62
CA THR A 121 -17.86 -9.54 -1.67
C THR A 121 -18.62 -8.26 -1.96
N SER A 122 -18.02 -7.12 -1.65
CA SER A 122 -18.68 -5.82 -1.82
C SER A 122 -18.81 -5.44 -3.29
N ALA A 123 -19.89 -4.72 -3.62
CA ALA A 123 -20.10 -4.17 -4.95
C ALA A 123 -19.00 -3.17 -5.33
N ALA A 124 -18.68 -3.07 -6.62
CA ALA A 124 -17.75 -2.07 -7.12
C ALA A 124 -18.35 -0.66 -6.95
N GLY A 125 -17.49 0.33 -6.65
CA GLY A 125 -17.89 1.74 -6.56
C GLY A 125 -18.53 2.19 -5.25
N LEU A 126 -18.68 1.33 -4.23
CA LEU A 126 -19.31 1.71 -2.95
C LEU A 126 -18.61 2.87 -2.22
N GLY A 127 -17.34 3.14 -2.50
CA GLY A 127 -16.68 4.33 -1.99
C GLY A 127 -17.24 5.67 -2.49
N LEU A 128 -18.02 5.66 -3.58
CA LEU A 128 -18.63 6.87 -4.15
C LEU A 128 -19.77 7.45 -3.28
N ILE A 129 -20.32 6.64 -2.37
CA ILE A 129 -21.45 7.04 -1.54
C ILE A 129 -21.05 7.58 -0.17
N TYR A 130 -19.76 7.55 0.18
CA TYR A 130 -19.27 8.00 1.48
C TYR A 130 -18.20 9.09 1.33
N ASP A 131 -18.38 10.17 2.07
CA ASP A 131 -17.37 11.18 2.30
C ASP A 131 -16.55 10.87 3.56
N SER A 132 -15.37 11.47 3.65
CA SER A 132 -14.51 11.46 4.82
C SER A 132 -14.46 12.86 5.47
N LEU A 133 -13.83 12.97 6.65
CA LEU A 133 -13.63 14.27 7.28
C LEU A 133 -12.81 15.21 6.38
N MET A 134 -11.77 14.68 5.74
CA MET A 134 -10.91 15.44 4.82
C MET A 134 -10.56 14.60 3.58
N VAL A 135 -10.23 15.26 2.46
CA VAL A 135 -9.89 14.65 1.17
C VAL A 135 -8.40 14.74 0.90
N ALA A 136 -7.78 13.62 0.49
CA ALA A 136 -6.38 13.59 0.10
C ALA A 136 -6.16 14.25 -1.26
N SER A 137 -5.15 15.13 -1.35
CA SER A 137 -4.64 15.67 -2.61
C SER A 137 -3.97 14.57 -3.46
N SER A 138 -4.10 14.69 -4.79
CA SER A 138 -3.47 13.75 -5.73
C SER A 138 -2.12 14.25 -6.26
N ASP A 139 -1.78 15.49 -6.05
CA ASP A 139 -0.52 16.11 -6.52
C ASP A 139 0.45 16.50 -5.40
N GLU A 140 0.15 16.06 -4.19
CA GLU A 140 1.04 16.15 -3.04
C GLU A 140 1.33 14.74 -2.50
N PRO A 141 2.52 14.48 -1.95
CA PRO A 141 2.88 13.16 -1.44
C PRO A 141 1.87 12.66 -0.41
N TYR A 142 1.59 13.49 0.60
CA TYR A 142 0.58 13.17 1.59
C TYR A 142 0.06 14.45 2.26
N ALA A 143 -0.99 15.04 1.69
CA ALA A 143 -1.73 16.17 2.23
C ALA A 143 -3.23 15.93 2.10
N MET A 144 -4.01 16.44 3.04
CA MET A 144 -5.48 16.35 3.06
C MET A 144 -6.08 17.74 3.31
N TYR A 145 -7.22 17.98 2.69
CA TYR A 145 -7.96 19.25 2.74
C TYR A 145 -9.40 19.02 3.22
N GLY A 146 -9.96 20.02 3.86
CA GLY A 146 -11.28 19.93 4.49
C GLY A 146 -12.40 19.51 3.53
N LEU A 147 -13.26 18.58 3.99
CA LEU A 147 -14.50 18.17 3.35
C LEU A 147 -15.64 18.23 4.40
N ILE A 148 -16.02 17.12 5.04
CA ILE A 148 -16.99 17.16 6.14
C ILE A 148 -16.46 18.02 7.32
N ALA A 149 -15.16 17.92 7.63
CA ALA A 149 -14.50 18.87 8.52
C ALA A 149 -13.93 20.02 7.70
N ARG A 150 -14.36 21.26 8.01
CA ARG A 150 -13.84 22.49 7.38
C ARG A 150 -12.43 22.84 7.86
N SER A 151 -12.04 22.39 9.07
CA SER A 151 -10.74 22.62 9.65
C SER A 151 -10.36 21.54 10.64
N ILE A 152 -9.05 21.46 10.90
CA ILE A 152 -8.44 20.55 11.87
C ILE A 152 -7.50 21.32 12.79
N GLU A 153 -7.41 20.90 14.05
CA GLU A 153 -6.40 21.34 15.02
C GLU A 153 -5.57 20.13 15.45
N VAL A 154 -4.25 20.27 15.39
CA VAL A 154 -3.31 19.25 15.86
C VAL A 154 -2.21 19.95 16.65
N PRO A 155 -1.94 19.52 17.91
CA PRO A 155 -0.83 20.06 18.68
C PRO A 155 0.52 19.52 18.15
N ASP A 156 1.60 20.22 18.50
CA ASP A 156 2.95 19.85 18.08
C ASP A 156 3.35 18.44 18.54
N ASP A 157 2.89 18.00 19.71
CA ASP A 157 3.12 16.67 20.26
C ASP A 157 2.23 15.59 19.64
N ARG A 158 1.26 15.99 18.81
CA ARG A 158 0.28 15.10 18.15
C ARG A 158 -0.45 14.16 19.10
N SER A 159 -0.73 14.63 20.33
CA SER A 159 -1.46 13.83 21.31
C SER A 159 -2.94 13.69 20.97
N PHE A 160 -3.49 14.60 20.15
CA PHE A 160 -4.87 14.58 19.69
C PHE A 160 -5.04 15.28 18.33
N ALA A 161 -6.24 15.16 17.74
CA ALA A 161 -6.71 16.02 16.67
C ALA A 161 -8.16 16.44 16.95
N ILE A 162 -8.51 17.72 16.72
CA ILE A 162 -9.87 18.23 16.79
C ILE A 162 -10.32 18.59 15.39
N PHE A 163 -11.48 18.10 14.99
CA PHE A 163 -12.09 18.39 13.69
C PHE A 163 -13.34 19.24 13.89
N HIS A 164 -13.43 20.36 13.18
CA HIS A 164 -14.59 21.25 13.17
C HIS A 164 -15.40 20.98 11.92
N LEU A 165 -16.59 20.40 12.07
CA LEU A 165 -17.45 20.02 10.96
C LEU A 165 -18.05 21.26 10.27
N ASP A 166 -18.32 21.13 8.96
CA ASP A 166 -19.06 22.14 8.20
C ASP A 166 -20.53 22.06 8.57
N PRO A 167 -21.16 23.14 9.05
CA PRO A 167 -22.58 23.13 9.44
C PRO A 167 -23.54 22.87 8.28
N ARG A 168 -23.05 22.92 7.03
CA ARG A 168 -23.82 22.57 5.81
C ARG A 168 -23.80 21.06 5.52
N ALA A 169 -22.90 20.30 6.16
CA ALA A 169 -22.70 18.89 5.86
C ALA A 169 -24.00 18.10 6.11
N ARG A 170 -24.42 17.31 5.10
CA ARG A 170 -25.68 16.54 5.10
C ARG A 170 -25.46 15.16 4.53
N PHE A 171 -26.18 14.19 5.08
CA PHE A 171 -26.36 12.91 4.43
C PHE A 171 -27.32 13.02 3.23
N GLN A 172 -27.34 11.98 2.42
CA GLN A 172 -28.17 11.91 1.19
C GLN A 172 -29.69 11.90 1.46
N ASP A 173 -30.12 11.63 2.68
CA ASP A 173 -31.50 11.74 3.13
C ASP A 173 -31.87 13.14 3.67
N GLY A 174 -30.92 14.09 3.62
CA GLY A 174 -31.06 15.46 4.09
C GLY A 174 -30.79 15.65 5.57
N SER A 175 -30.54 14.61 6.35
CA SER A 175 -30.17 14.72 7.76
C SER A 175 -28.77 15.35 7.95
N GLU A 176 -28.60 16.05 9.05
CA GLU A 176 -27.32 16.72 9.40
C GLU A 176 -26.26 15.68 9.75
N ILE A 177 -25.01 15.97 9.39
CA ILE A 177 -23.84 15.20 9.84
C ILE A 177 -23.33 15.81 11.12
N THR A 178 -23.30 15.04 12.19
CA THR A 178 -22.91 15.48 13.51
C THR A 178 -21.62 14.82 14.01
N ALA A 179 -21.02 15.36 15.06
CA ALA A 179 -19.87 14.74 15.72
C ALA A 179 -20.19 13.34 16.25
N GLU A 180 -21.45 13.07 16.65
CA GLU A 180 -21.85 11.71 17.05
C GLU A 180 -21.81 10.69 15.90
N ASP A 181 -22.10 11.10 14.65
CA ASP A 181 -21.96 10.23 13.49
C ASP A 181 -20.49 9.89 13.21
N VAL A 182 -19.60 10.84 13.46
CA VAL A 182 -18.15 10.62 13.34
C VAL A 182 -17.65 9.63 14.39
N VAL A 183 -18.01 9.83 15.66
CA VAL A 183 -17.67 8.91 16.78
C VAL A 183 -18.23 7.51 16.48
N PHE A 184 -19.50 7.41 16.11
CA PHE A 184 -20.12 6.14 15.72
C PHE A 184 -19.37 5.45 14.58
N SER A 185 -18.99 6.20 13.53
CA SER A 185 -18.27 5.64 12.37
C SER A 185 -16.93 5.05 12.77
N TYR A 186 -16.17 5.71 13.63
CA TYR A 186 -14.94 5.19 14.20
C TYR A 186 -15.18 3.92 15.02
N GLU A 187 -16.07 3.97 15.99
CA GLU A 187 -16.35 2.87 16.92
C GLU A 187 -16.83 1.61 16.17
N VAL A 188 -17.80 1.76 15.26
CA VAL A 188 -18.35 0.62 14.53
C VAL A 188 -17.32 -0.04 13.61
N LEU A 189 -16.41 0.74 12.99
CA LEU A 189 -15.33 0.21 12.18
C LEU A 189 -14.31 -0.57 13.02
N VAL A 190 -13.95 -0.06 14.20
CA VAL A 190 -13.01 -0.73 15.12
C VAL A 190 -13.63 -1.98 15.73
N GLU A 191 -14.90 -1.92 16.16
CA GLU A 191 -15.54 -3.03 16.86
C GLU A 191 -16.05 -4.13 15.93
N LYS A 192 -16.74 -3.74 14.84
CA LYS A 192 -17.53 -4.64 13.97
C LYS A 192 -17.04 -4.69 12.52
N GLY A 193 -16.17 -3.78 12.13
CA GLY A 193 -15.57 -3.75 10.80
C GLY A 193 -14.58 -4.89 10.57
N SER A 194 -14.03 -4.93 9.35
CA SER A 194 -12.96 -5.86 9.00
C SER A 194 -11.77 -5.67 9.96
N PRO A 195 -11.05 -6.74 10.36
CA PRO A 195 -9.87 -6.64 11.25
C PRO A 195 -8.81 -5.64 10.81
N VAL A 196 -8.76 -5.30 9.52
CA VAL A 196 -7.84 -4.28 9.00
C VAL A 196 -8.09 -2.90 9.62
N TYR A 197 -9.35 -2.55 9.98
CA TYR A 197 -9.65 -1.26 10.61
C TYR A 197 -9.08 -1.17 12.02
N ARG A 198 -9.11 -2.25 12.80
CA ARG A 198 -8.46 -2.29 14.14
C ARG A 198 -6.96 -2.06 14.06
N GLN A 199 -6.33 -2.61 13.03
CA GLN A 199 -4.90 -2.37 12.80
C GLN A 199 -4.64 -0.95 12.32
N TYR A 200 -5.47 -0.45 11.40
CA TYR A 200 -5.35 0.88 10.82
C TYR A 200 -5.53 1.98 11.87
N PHE A 201 -6.54 1.84 12.74
CA PHE A 201 -6.81 2.79 13.83
C PHE A 201 -6.10 2.43 15.16
N SER A 202 -5.11 1.54 15.14
CA SER A 202 -4.45 1.04 16.37
C SER A 202 -3.78 2.10 17.22
N GLN A 203 -3.40 3.24 16.64
CA GLN A 203 -2.77 4.37 17.32
C GLN A 203 -3.79 5.39 17.85
N ILE A 204 -5.07 5.23 17.53
CA ILE A 204 -6.16 6.04 18.07
C ILE A 204 -6.62 5.40 19.39
N GLU A 205 -6.65 6.17 20.45
CA GLU A 205 -7.14 5.73 21.77
C GLU A 205 -8.66 5.79 21.83
N GLY A 206 -9.25 6.89 21.30
CA GLY A 206 -10.68 7.09 21.26
C GLY A 206 -11.09 8.33 20.48
N ALA A 207 -12.41 8.47 20.31
CA ALA A 207 -13.04 9.65 19.73
C ALA A 207 -14.19 10.12 20.64
N GLU A 208 -14.35 11.44 20.78
CA GLU A 208 -15.42 12.04 21.58
C GLU A 208 -16.04 13.23 20.86
N ALA A 209 -17.36 13.37 20.95
CA ALA A 209 -18.08 14.55 20.49
C ALA A 209 -17.97 15.63 21.59
N ILE A 210 -17.27 16.72 21.32
CA ILE A 210 -17.16 17.86 22.23
C ILE A 210 -18.46 18.67 22.23
N ASP A 211 -18.98 18.88 21.03
CA ASP A 211 -20.29 19.48 20.77
C ASP A 211 -20.86 18.89 19.46
N GLU A 212 -21.97 19.43 18.96
CA GLU A 212 -22.66 18.91 17.77
C GLU A 212 -21.78 18.91 16.50
N LEU A 213 -20.85 19.87 16.38
CA LEU A 213 -20.01 20.06 15.19
C LEU A 213 -18.50 19.92 15.48
N THR A 214 -18.13 19.50 16.69
CA THR A 214 -16.71 19.38 17.08
C THR A 214 -16.44 17.98 17.61
N VAL A 215 -15.52 17.26 16.95
CA VAL A 215 -15.08 15.94 17.37
C VAL A 215 -13.58 15.93 17.66
N LYS A 216 -13.20 15.29 18.76
CA LYS A 216 -11.81 15.11 19.15
C LYS A 216 -11.42 13.63 19.09
N PHE A 217 -10.30 13.36 18.45
CA PHE A 217 -9.62 12.07 18.48
C PHE A 217 -8.41 12.16 19.39
N THR A 218 -8.32 11.29 20.37
CA THR A 218 -7.15 11.17 21.27
C THR A 218 -6.24 10.06 20.75
N PHE A 219 -4.95 10.28 20.75
CA PHE A 219 -3.95 9.36 20.22
C PHE A 219 -3.09 8.78 21.33
N LYS A 220 -2.62 7.55 21.14
CA LYS A 220 -1.74 6.87 22.09
C LYS A 220 -0.38 7.57 22.16
N PRO A 221 0.28 7.57 23.33
CA PRO A 221 1.63 8.08 23.46
C PRO A 221 2.59 7.37 22.47
N GLY A 222 3.46 8.15 21.82
CA GLY A 222 4.38 7.63 20.82
C GLY A 222 3.72 7.21 19.50
N ASN A 223 2.52 7.73 19.21
CA ASN A 223 1.87 7.53 17.91
C ASN A 223 2.72 8.05 16.76
N ASN A 224 2.45 7.55 15.56
CA ASN A 224 3.16 7.99 14.37
C ASN A 224 2.58 9.30 13.81
N ARG A 225 3.36 9.95 12.96
CA ARG A 225 3.01 11.21 12.29
C ARG A 225 1.73 11.14 11.46
N GLU A 226 1.39 9.96 10.93
CA GLU A 226 0.24 9.73 10.06
C GLU A 226 -1.09 9.61 10.84
N THR A 227 -1.05 9.46 12.16
CA THR A 227 -2.25 9.19 12.97
C THR A 227 -3.35 10.23 12.81
N PRO A 228 -3.08 11.56 12.83
CA PRO A 228 -4.12 12.57 12.57
C PRO A 228 -4.76 12.42 11.19
N MET A 229 -3.97 12.10 10.16
CA MET A 229 -4.47 11.89 8.79
C MET A 229 -5.24 10.58 8.65
N THR A 230 -4.88 9.57 9.43
CA THR A 230 -5.65 8.33 9.54
C THR A 230 -7.07 8.60 10.08
N ALA A 231 -7.20 9.44 11.09
CA ALA A 231 -8.49 9.90 11.59
C ALA A 231 -9.24 10.76 10.56
N ALA A 232 -8.53 11.66 9.86
CA ALA A 232 -9.10 12.54 8.84
C ALA A 232 -9.72 11.76 7.65
N GLY A 233 -9.18 10.60 7.33
CA GLY A 233 -9.63 9.74 6.21
C GLY A 233 -10.79 8.79 6.55
N ILE A 234 -11.39 8.88 7.73
CA ILE A 234 -12.51 8.00 8.11
C ILE A 234 -13.76 8.29 7.28
N SER A 235 -14.39 7.23 6.74
CA SER A 235 -15.68 7.36 6.04
C SER A 235 -16.82 7.58 7.03
N ILE A 236 -17.63 8.62 6.84
CA ILE A 236 -18.68 9.00 7.78
C ILE A 236 -20.00 8.34 7.38
N MET A 237 -20.60 7.67 8.34
CA MET A 237 -21.84 6.91 8.20
C MET A 237 -22.91 7.43 9.18
N PRO A 238 -24.20 7.47 8.77
CA PRO A 238 -25.26 7.92 9.67
C PRO A 238 -25.54 6.88 10.75
N LYS A 239 -25.30 7.26 12.02
CA LYS A 239 -25.60 6.45 13.20
C LYS A 239 -27.05 5.93 13.18
N LYS A 240 -27.98 6.80 12.85
CA LYS A 240 -29.42 6.50 12.76
C LYS A 240 -29.75 5.39 11.77
N PHE A 241 -29.06 5.32 10.64
CA PHE A 241 -29.29 4.25 9.65
C PHE A 241 -28.88 2.87 10.19
N TRP A 242 -27.81 2.82 10.96
CA TRP A 242 -27.25 1.57 11.49
C TRP A 242 -27.85 1.14 12.84
N ASP A 243 -28.65 2.01 13.47
CA ASP A 243 -29.29 1.70 14.75
C ASP A 243 -30.18 0.45 14.63
N GLY A 244 -30.02 -0.47 15.56
CA GLY A 244 -30.72 -1.76 15.59
C GLY A 244 -30.31 -2.76 14.50
N LYS A 245 -29.33 -2.46 13.63
CA LYS A 245 -28.84 -3.34 12.56
C LYS A 245 -27.53 -4.02 12.94
N ASP A 246 -27.34 -5.26 12.46
CA ASP A 246 -26.08 -5.96 12.61
C ASP A 246 -25.08 -5.54 11.50
N PHE A 247 -24.19 -4.60 11.84
CA PHE A 247 -23.18 -4.08 10.92
C PHE A 247 -22.28 -5.15 10.30
N SER A 248 -22.09 -6.27 10.99
CA SER A 248 -21.16 -7.35 10.55
C SER A 248 -21.75 -8.27 9.48
N LYS A 249 -23.02 -8.13 9.14
CA LYS A 249 -23.71 -8.97 8.15
C LYS A 249 -23.61 -8.44 6.72
N THR A 250 -23.62 -9.37 5.77
CA THR A 250 -23.86 -9.02 4.36
C THR A 250 -25.29 -8.51 4.19
N THR A 251 -25.46 -7.49 3.36
CA THR A 251 -26.76 -6.86 3.13
C THR A 251 -26.87 -6.34 1.70
N PHE A 252 -28.11 -6.36 1.17
CA PHE A 252 -28.51 -5.62 -0.04
C PHE A 252 -29.41 -4.42 0.29
N GLU A 253 -29.58 -4.11 1.57
CA GLU A 253 -30.21 -2.86 1.96
C GLU A 253 -29.33 -1.68 1.52
N ILE A 254 -29.93 -0.76 0.78
CA ILE A 254 -29.23 0.41 0.23
C ILE A 254 -28.89 1.34 1.39
N PRO A 255 -27.58 1.56 1.66
CA PRO A 255 -27.19 2.45 2.73
C PRO A 255 -27.41 3.91 2.36
N VAL A 256 -27.71 4.73 3.35
CA VAL A 256 -27.64 6.19 3.25
C VAL A 256 -26.18 6.58 3.37
N GLY A 257 -25.68 7.36 2.44
CA GLY A 257 -24.31 7.85 2.41
C GLY A 257 -24.22 9.37 2.60
N SER A 258 -23.00 9.88 2.59
CA SER A 258 -22.66 11.30 2.68
C SER A 258 -22.11 11.85 1.36
N GLY A 259 -21.70 10.97 0.43
CA GLY A 259 -20.95 11.32 -0.78
C GLY A 259 -21.81 11.83 -1.95
N ALA A 260 -21.11 12.22 -3.02
CA ALA A 260 -21.67 12.82 -4.22
C ALA A 260 -22.55 11.88 -5.06
N TYR A 261 -22.49 10.57 -4.82
CA TYR A 261 -23.30 9.57 -5.51
C TYR A 261 -24.09 8.73 -4.53
N ARG A 262 -25.31 8.32 -4.95
CA ARG A 262 -26.14 7.34 -4.23
C ARG A 262 -26.44 6.14 -5.11
N ILE A 263 -26.77 5.01 -4.51
CA ILE A 263 -27.16 3.81 -5.26
C ILE A 263 -28.56 4.02 -5.83
N ALA A 264 -28.69 4.01 -7.16
CA ALA A 264 -29.95 4.12 -7.88
C ALA A 264 -30.62 2.75 -8.07
N SER A 265 -29.84 1.70 -8.41
CA SER A 265 -30.37 0.35 -8.61
C SER A 265 -29.29 -0.71 -8.46
N ILE A 266 -29.72 -1.93 -8.13
CA ILE A 266 -28.89 -3.12 -8.05
C ILE A 266 -29.53 -4.32 -8.74
N GLU A 267 -28.72 -5.09 -9.45
CA GLU A 267 -28.98 -6.46 -9.86
C GLU A 267 -27.90 -7.32 -9.17
N ALA A 268 -28.28 -8.02 -8.11
CA ALA A 268 -27.33 -8.71 -7.22
C ALA A 268 -26.32 -9.56 -7.98
N GLY A 269 -25.04 -9.36 -7.71
CA GLY A 269 -23.92 -10.05 -8.37
C GLY A 269 -23.66 -9.69 -9.83
N ARG A 270 -24.51 -8.87 -10.45
CA ARG A 270 -24.46 -8.59 -11.89
C ARG A 270 -24.21 -7.13 -12.23
N ARG A 271 -24.96 -6.21 -11.60
CA ARG A 271 -24.92 -4.78 -11.92
C ARG A 271 -25.19 -3.94 -10.71
N ILE A 272 -24.51 -2.81 -10.60
CA ILE A 272 -24.83 -1.74 -9.67
C ILE A 272 -24.77 -0.41 -10.42
N THR A 273 -25.75 0.46 -10.15
CA THR A 273 -25.85 1.78 -10.77
C THR A 273 -25.91 2.84 -9.68
N TYR A 274 -25.08 3.85 -9.82
CA TYR A 274 -25.04 5.02 -8.99
C TYR A 274 -25.55 6.22 -9.77
N GLU A 275 -26.28 7.11 -9.10
CA GLU A 275 -26.68 8.40 -9.64
C GLU A 275 -26.09 9.54 -8.83
N ARG A 276 -25.72 10.63 -9.49
CA ARG A 276 -25.18 11.81 -8.84
C ARG A 276 -26.27 12.51 -8.03
N VAL A 277 -25.96 12.86 -6.80
CA VAL A 277 -26.81 13.67 -5.92
C VAL A 277 -26.78 15.10 -6.40
N LYS A 278 -27.90 15.60 -6.96
CA LYS A 278 -27.96 16.92 -7.61
C LYS A 278 -27.89 18.09 -6.64
N ASP A 279 -28.31 17.86 -5.41
CA ASP A 279 -28.28 18.79 -4.28
C ASP A 279 -27.20 18.43 -3.27
N TYR A 280 -26.09 17.84 -3.76
CA TYR A 280 -24.96 17.47 -2.92
C TYR A 280 -24.37 18.71 -2.24
N TRP A 281 -24.38 18.71 -0.91
CA TRP A 281 -24.04 19.87 -0.08
C TRP A 281 -22.62 20.41 -0.32
N ALA A 282 -21.68 19.56 -0.73
CA ALA A 282 -20.28 19.88 -0.92
C ALA A 282 -19.88 20.10 -2.39
N GLU A 283 -20.83 20.22 -3.33
CA GLU A 283 -20.52 20.34 -4.78
C GLU A 283 -19.61 21.54 -5.08
N ASP A 284 -19.80 22.66 -4.41
CA ASP A 284 -19.06 23.91 -4.62
C ASP A 284 -17.80 24.03 -3.76
N LEU A 285 -17.51 23.03 -2.91
CA LEU A 285 -16.26 23.05 -2.13
C LEU A 285 -15.05 22.92 -3.07
N PRO A 286 -13.94 23.63 -2.76
CA PRO A 286 -12.72 23.58 -3.58
C PRO A 286 -12.23 22.17 -3.89
N VAL A 287 -12.36 21.24 -2.94
CA VAL A 287 -11.94 19.84 -3.08
C VAL A 287 -12.82 19.03 -4.04
N ASN A 288 -14.03 19.49 -4.34
CA ASN A 288 -15.00 18.80 -5.21
C ASN A 288 -15.22 19.48 -6.56
N ARG A 289 -14.81 20.76 -6.68
CA ARG A 289 -14.99 21.50 -7.92
C ARG A 289 -14.24 20.83 -9.07
N GLY A 290 -14.92 20.64 -10.21
CA GLY A 290 -14.35 19.91 -11.36
C GLY A 290 -14.30 18.38 -11.22
N GLN A 291 -14.85 17.83 -10.14
CA GLN A 291 -15.00 16.38 -9.91
C GLN A 291 -16.47 15.95 -9.99
N ASN A 292 -16.75 14.64 -9.89
CA ASN A 292 -18.11 14.09 -9.89
C ASN A 292 -18.92 14.53 -11.14
N ASN A 293 -18.34 14.38 -12.33
CA ASN A 293 -18.89 14.98 -13.56
C ASN A 293 -19.98 14.11 -14.22
N PHE A 294 -20.05 12.83 -13.93
CA PHE A 294 -21.06 11.93 -14.52
C PHE A 294 -22.38 11.97 -13.75
N ASP A 295 -23.52 11.98 -14.44
CA ASP A 295 -24.82 11.83 -13.77
C ASP A 295 -25.05 10.40 -13.30
N ILE A 296 -24.59 9.42 -14.09
CA ILE A 296 -24.73 7.98 -13.79
C ILE A 296 -23.36 7.32 -13.86
N ILE A 297 -23.07 6.48 -12.89
CA ILE A 297 -21.93 5.55 -12.92
C ILE A 297 -22.48 4.15 -12.78
N ARG A 298 -22.20 3.27 -13.76
CA ARG A 298 -22.67 1.89 -13.76
C ARG A 298 -21.51 0.92 -13.82
N TYR A 299 -21.58 -0.13 -13.02
CA TYR A 299 -20.65 -1.25 -13.07
C TYR A 299 -21.39 -2.51 -13.49
N ASP A 300 -20.97 -3.09 -14.64
CA ASP A 300 -21.45 -4.37 -15.14
C ASP A 300 -20.44 -5.47 -14.78
N THR A 301 -20.89 -6.61 -14.26
CA THR A 301 -20.02 -7.69 -13.81
C THR A 301 -19.85 -8.74 -14.91
N TYR A 302 -18.60 -9.05 -15.21
CA TYR A 302 -18.19 -10.14 -16.11
C TYR A 302 -17.37 -11.14 -15.28
N LEU A 303 -17.65 -12.43 -15.42
CA LEU A 303 -16.95 -13.46 -14.64
C LEU A 303 -15.71 -14.01 -15.36
N ASP A 304 -15.59 -13.72 -16.65
CA ASP A 304 -14.48 -14.15 -17.49
C ASP A 304 -13.76 -12.93 -18.08
N PRO A 305 -12.42 -12.81 -17.94
CA PRO A 305 -11.65 -11.67 -18.45
C PRO A 305 -11.69 -11.51 -19.96
N GLU A 306 -11.79 -12.62 -20.72
CA GLU A 306 -11.90 -12.59 -22.16
C GLU A 306 -13.25 -12.07 -22.62
N VAL A 307 -14.35 -12.54 -22.00
CA VAL A 307 -15.70 -12.02 -22.23
C VAL A 307 -15.77 -10.55 -21.88
N GLN A 308 -15.19 -10.13 -20.75
CA GLN A 308 -15.09 -8.73 -20.35
C GLN A 308 -14.39 -7.89 -21.43
N ARG A 309 -13.27 -8.37 -21.99
CA ARG A 309 -12.55 -7.66 -23.05
C ARG A 309 -13.38 -7.55 -24.33
N GLN A 310 -14.07 -8.62 -24.74
CA GLN A 310 -14.94 -8.60 -25.92
C GLN A 310 -16.10 -7.63 -25.75
N ALA A 311 -16.70 -7.56 -24.56
CA ALA A 311 -17.74 -6.58 -24.21
C ALA A 311 -17.22 -5.13 -24.33
N PHE A 312 -15.97 -4.86 -23.88
CA PHE A 312 -15.32 -3.56 -24.10
C PHE A 312 -15.21 -3.22 -25.58
N LEU A 313 -14.70 -4.14 -26.38
CA LEU A 313 -14.51 -3.92 -27.84
C LEU A 313 -15.84 -3.79 -28.57
N ALA A 314 -16.92 -4.33 -28.03
CA ALA A 314 -18.28 -4.19 -28.55
C ALA A 314 -18.98 -2.89 -28.07
N GLY A 315 -18.37 -2.12 -27.17
CA GLY A 315 -18.93 -0.86 -26.67
C GLY A 315 -19.97 -1.03 -25.53
N GLU A 316 -19.99 -2.19 -24.86
CA GLU A 316 -20.91 -2.43 -23.75
C GLU A 316 -20.50 -1.67 -22.46
N TYR A 317 -19.20 -1.38 -22.31
CA TYR A 317 -18.67 -0.48 -21.29
C TYR A 317 -17.52 0.38 -21.87
N MET A 318 -17.15 1.46 -21.18
CA MET A 318 -16.47 2.58 -21.81
C MET A 318 -14.99 2.68 -21.52
N VAL A 319 -14.52 2.14 -20.40
CA VAL A 319 -13.13 2.27 -19.93
C VAL A 319 -12.63 0.93 -19.42
N ARG A 320 -11.43 0.52 -19.88
CA ARG A 320 -10.78 -0.72 -19.49
C ARG A 320 -9.32 -0.49 -19.09
N SER A 321 -8.95 -0.91 -17.89
CA SER A 321 -7.55 -1.08 -17.50
C SER A 321 -7.07 -2.47 -17.95
N GLU A 322 -5.99 -2.52 -18.76
CA GLU A 322 -5.49 -3.78 -19.32
C GLU A 322 -4.22 -4.25 -18.59
N HIS A 323 -4.38 -5.31 -17.82
CA HIS A 323 -3.28 -5.85 -17.00
C HIS A 323 -2.38 -6.83 -17.77
N SER A 324 -2.86 -7.37 -18.89
CA SER A 324 -2.11 -8.31 -19.73
C SER A 324 -1.25 -7.59 -20.77
N SER A 325 0.07 -7.70 -20.66
CA SER A 325 0.98 -7.15 -21.70
C SER A 325 0.76 -7.76 -23.07
N ARG A 326 0.44 -9.06 -23.13
CA ARG A 326 0.08 -9.74 -24.37
C ARG A 326 -1.16 -9.10 -24.99
N ASP A 327 -2.25 -9.01 -24.23
CA ASP A 327 -3.52 -8.51 -24.76
C ASP A 327 -3.43 -7.03 -25.10
N TRP A 328 -2.70 -6.25 -24.30
CA TRP A 328 -2.37 -4.86 -24.63
C TRP A 328 -1.68 -4.74 -26.01
N SER A 329 -0.77 -5.65 -26.31
CA SER A 329 0.01 -5.60 -27.55
C SER A 329 -0.71 -6.23 -28.75
N THR A 330 -1.63 -7.16 -28.54
CA THR A 330 -2.18 -7.98 -29.65
C THR A 330 -3.70 -7.89 -29.80
N ALA A 331 -4.47 -7.56 -28.75
CA ALA A 331 -5.91 -7.66 -28.77
C ALA A 331 -6.62 -6.38 -29.24
N TYR A 332 -5.90 -5.26 -29.32
CA TYR A 332 -6.44 -3.95 -29.70
C TYR A 332 -6.18 -3.57 -31.17
N ASN A 333 -5.80 -4.52 -32.00
CA ASN A 333 -5.67 -4.33 -33.45
C ASN A 333 -7.05 -4.51 -34.10
N THR A 334 -7.93 -3.54 -33.88
CA THR A 334 -9.32 -3.59 -34.34
C THR A 334 -9.68 -2.35 -35.15
N PRO A 335 -10.67 -2.44 -36.06
CA PRO A 335 -11.10 -1.27 -36.84
C PRO A 335 -11.50 -0.06 -35.99
N ALA A 336 -12.06 -0.27 -34.78
CA ALA A 336 -12.44 0.79 -33.86
C ALA A 336 -11.21 1.57 -33.33
N VAL A 337 -10.12 0.85 -33.03
CA VAL A 337 -8.84 1.50 -32.65
C VAL A 337 -8.21 2.21 -33.84
N GLU A 338 -8.21 1.60 -35.03
CA GLU A 338 -7.66 2.21 -36.24
C GLU A 338 -8.39 3.51 -36.66
N ARG A 339 -9.70 3.57 -36.47
CA ARG A 339 -10.50 4.81 -36.71
C ARG A 339 -10.35 5.85 -35.60
N GLY A 340 -9.75 5.49 -34.43
CA GLY A 340 -9.67 6.37 -33.27
C GLY A 340 -10.93 6.43 -32.42
N ASP A 341 -11.90 5.52 -32.66
CA ASP A 341 -13.10 5.34 -31.83
C ASP A 341 -12.75 4.86 -30.44
N ILE A 342 -11.75 3.98 -30.34
CA ILE A 342 -11.12 3.55 -29.09
C ILE A 342 -9.72 4.15 -29.00
N GLN A 343 -9.48 4.88 -27.93
CA GLN A 343 -8.15 5.35 -27.54
C GLN A 343 -7.46 4.30 -26.67
N LYS A 344 -6.14 4.24 -26.80
CA LYS A 344 -5.30 3.31 -26.07
C LYS A 344 -4.00 4.01 -25.69
N GLU A 345 -3.79 4.20 -24.39
CA GLU A 345 -2.66 4.99 -23.89
C GLU A 345 -2.07 4.31 -22.63
N PHE A 346 -0.76 4.43 -22.48
CA PHE A 346 -0.10 4.16 -21.21
C PHE A 346 -0.04 5.47 -20.42
N LEU A 347 -0.72 5.50 -19.30
CA LEU A 347 -0.80 6.65 -18.39
C LEU A 347 0.21 6.46 -17.27
N PRO A 348 1.34 7.19 -17.29
CA PRO A 348 2.35 7.08 -16.24
C PRO A 348 1.85 7.71 -14.94
N ASP A 349 2.36 7.19 -13.83
CA ASP A 349 2.30 7.80 -12.52
C ASP A 349 3.72 7.92 -11.93
N ASN A 350 3.83 8.58 -10.77
CA ASN A 350 5.08 8.72 -10.03
C ASN A 350 4.97 8.05 -8.65
N LEU A 351 4.12 7.03 -8.53
CA LEU A 351 3.98 6.26 -7.31
C LEU A 351 5.11 5.22 -7.20
N PRO A 352 5.70 5.04 -6.02
CA PRO A 352 6.69 4.00 -5.84
C PRO A 352 6.03 2.63 -6.01
N VAL A 353 6.48 1.89 -7.01
CA VAL A 353 5.98 0.54 -7.29
C VAL A 353 6.48 -0.46 -6.25
N GLY A 354 7.67 -0.21 -5.70
CA GLY A 354 8.30 -1.10 -4.76
C GLY A 354 9.08 -2.25 -5.41
N MET A 355 9.46 -3.26 -4.62
CA MET A 355 10.36 -4.33 -5.03
C MET A 355 9.60 -5.63 -5.25
N GLN A 356 9.38 -6.00 -6.51
CA GLN A 356 8.99 -7.35 -6.92
C GLN A 356 10.25 -8.16 -7.25
N ALA A 357 10.43 -9.31 -6.59
CA ALA A 357 11.69 -10.05 -6.68
C ALA A 357 11.56 -11.55 -6.41
N TYR A 358 12.59 -12.31 -6.78
CA TYR A 358 12.90 -13.57 -6.11
C TYR A 358 13.64 -13.25 -4.82
N VAL A 359 13.12 -13.74 -3.71
CA VAL A 359 13.61 -13.49 -2.34
C VAL A 359 14.43 -14.69 -1.89
N MET A 360 15.71 -14.50 -1.69
CA MET A 360 16.61 -15.51 -1.13
C MET A 360 16.54 -15.48 0.40
N ASN A 361 16.39 -16.63 1.03
CA ASN A 361 16.40 -16.73 2.49
C ASN A 361 17.85 -16.73 3.01
N ASN A 362 18.35 -15.55 3.37
CA ASN A 362 19.76 -15.39 3.82
C ASN A 362 20.06 -16.02 5.19
N ARG A 363 19.04 -16.59 5.88
CA ARG A 363 19.24 -17.39 7.08
C ARG A 363 19.91 -18.74 6.74
N LEU A 364 19.76 -19.17 5.48
CA LEU A 364 20.38 -20.39 4.99
C LEU A 364 21.86 -20.15 4.63
N PRO A 365 22.78 -21.02 5.03
CA PRO A 365 24.21 -20.88 4.70
C PRO A 365 24.46 -20.72 3.19
N LEU A 366 23.61 -21.30 2.35
CA LEU A 366 23.70 -21.23 0.89
C LEU A 366 23.64 -19.79 0.36
N PHE A 367 22.87 -18.91 1.00
CA PHE A 367 22.68 -17.52 0.58
C PHE A 367 23.32 -16.50 1.53
N ALA A 368 24.06 -16.93 2.56
CA ALA A 368 24.69 -16.03 3.51
C ALA A 368 25.76 -15.14 2.89
N ASP A 369 26.53 -15.68 1.94
CA ASP A 369 27.60 -14.94 1.24
C ASP A 369 27.02 -14.02 0.16
N TRP A 370 27.32 -12.72 0.24
CA TRP A 370 26.87 -11.72 -0.73
C TRP A 370 27.34 -12.01 -2.17
N ARG A 371 28.52 -12.67 -2.33
CA ARG A 371 29.05 -13.04 -3.66
C ARG A 371 28.16 -14.05 -4.36
N VAL A 372 27.61 -15.00 -3.61
CA VAL A 372 26.60 -15.95 -4.09
C VAL A 372 25.35 -15.21 -4.53
N ARG A 373 24.82 -14.32 -3.68
CA ARG A 373 23.61 -13.53 -4.00
C ARG A 373 23.80 -12.64 -5.24
N LYS A 374 24.98 -12.00 -5.37
CA LYS A 374 25.34 -11.22 -6.56
C LYS A 374 25.45 -12.10 -7.79
N ALA A 375 26.08 -13.27 -7.69
CA ALA A 375 26.24 -14.20 -8.79
C ALA A 375 24.88 -14.67 -9.36
N LEU A 376 23.89 -14.91 -8.51
CA LEU A 376 22.55 -15.33 -8.94
C LEU A 376 21.78 -14.25 -9.71
N GLN A 377 22.15 -12.94 -9.55
CA GLN A 377 21.56 -11.84 -10.35
C GLN A 377 21.75 -12.04 -11.85
N TYR A 378 22.90 -12.60 -12.24
CA TYR A 378 23.25 -12.88 -13.63
C TYR A 378 22.41 -14.02 -14.26
N GLY A 379 21.67 -14.77 -13.45
CA GLY A 379 20.70 -15.77 -13.94
C GLY A 379 19.40 -15.17 -14.47
N PHE A 380 19.07 -13.92 -14.17
CA PHE A 380 17.80 -13.31 -14.55
C PHE A 380 17.95 -12.37 -15.75
N ASP A 381 17.81 -12.94 -16.97
CA ASP A 381 17.88 -12.23 -18.26
C ASP A 381 16.58 -11.46 -18.54
N PHE A 382 16.43 -10.30 -17.89
CA PHE A 382 15.24 -9.45 -18.03
C PHE A 382 15.03 -8.98 -19.46
N GLN A 383 16.08 -8.58 -20.18
CA GLN A 383 15.97 -8.05 -21.52
C GLN A 383 15.34 -9.06 -22.48
N TRP A 384 15.77 -10.32 -22.39
CA TRP A 384 15.16 -11.40 -23.17
C TRP A 384 13.71 -11.66 -22.76
N LEU A 385 13.43 -11.74 -21.45
CA LEU A 385 12.06 -11.93 -20.93
C LEU A 385 11.14 -10.81 -21.40
N ASN A 386 11.60 -9.56 -21.33
CA ASN A 386 10.80 -8.40 -21.72
C ASN A 386 10.42 -8.45 -23.21
N ARG A 387 11.38 -8.80 -24.09
CA ARG A 387 11.09 -8.94 -25.51
C ARG A 387 10.25 -10.17 -25.85
N ALA A 388 10.62 -11.33 -25.30
CA ALA A 388 10.05 -12.61 -25.74
C ALA A 388 8.69 -12.91 -25.09
N MET A 389 8.44 -12.43 -23.88
CA MET A 389 7.24 -12.78 -23.09
C MET A 389 6.37 -11.58 -22.75
N PHE A 390 6.94 -10.38 -22.65
CA PHE A 390 6.23 -9.20 -22.16
C PHE A 390 6.05 -8.11 -23.22
N TYR A 391 6.41 -8.38 -24.47
CA TYR A 391 6.21 -7.46 -25.61
C TYR A 391 6.89 -6.09 -25.42
N GLY A 392 7.99 -6.03 -24.65
CA GLY A 392 8.70 -4.79 -24.33
C GLY A 392 7.99 -3.90 -23.32
N ALA A 393 6.97 -4.39 -22.65
CA ALA A 393 6.00 -3.57 -21.91
C ALA A 393 6.41 -3.21 -20.46
N TYR A 394 7.51 -3.76 -19.96
CA TYR A 394 7.96 -3.53 -18.57
C TYR A 394 9.34 -2.88 -18.52
N LYS A 395 9.65 -2.30 -17.37
CA LYS A 395 10.99 -1.80 -17.00
C LYS A 395 11.62 -2.76 -15.98
N ARG A 396 12.95 -2.79 -15.91
CA ARG A 396 13.67 -3.54 -14.88
C ARG A 396 13.51 -2.82 -13.53
N THR A 397 13.16 -3.57 -12.48
CA THR A 397 13.21 -3.04 -11.11
C THR A 397 14.66 -2.91 -10.69
N ASP A 398 15.11 -1.71 -10.35
CA ASP A 398 16.49 -1.37 -9.97
C ASP A 398 16.58 -0.55 -8.68
N SER A 399 15.46 -0.40 -7.97
CA SER A 399 15.32 0.25 -6.67
C SER A 399 14.17 -0.37 -5.88
N TYR A 400 14.26 -0.36 -4.56
CA TYR A 400 13.13 -0.74 -3.68
C TYR A 400 12.00 0.30 -3.69
N PHE A 401 12.27 1.50 -4.21
CA PHE A 401 11.33 2.61 -4.34
C PHE A 401 11.17 3.06 -5.80
N VAL A 402 11.40 2.15 -6.74
CA VAL A 402 11.36 2.42 -8.18
C VAL A 402 10.10 3.15 -8.61
N ASN A 403 10.22 4.00 -9.63
CA ASN A 403 9.17 4.85 -10.21
C ASN A 403 8.83 6.10 -9.39
N SER A 404 9.62 6.46 -8.39
CA SER A 404 9.41 7.67 -7.59
C SER A 404 10.72 8.38 -7.30
N GLU A 405 10.65 9.59 -6.79
CA GLU A 405 11.82 10.35 -6.33
C GLU A 405 12.53 9.74 -5.12
N LEU A 406 11.91 8.75 -4.47
CA LEU A 406 12.50 8.02 -3.35
C LEU A 406 13.54 6.98 -3.78
N ALA A 407 13.66 6.71 -5.08
CA ALA A 407 14.62 5.76 -5.63
C ALA A 407 16.04 6.34 -5.65
N SER A 408 17.02 5.65 -5.08
CA SER A 408 18.42 6.05 -5.16
C SER A 408 18.95 5.97 -6.60
N SER A 409 19.83 6.88 -6.98
CA SER A 409 20.45 6.91 -8.30
C SER A 409 21.91 7.39 -8.23
N GLY A 410 22.68 7.15 -9.29
CA GLY A 410 24.07 7.59 -9.38
C GLY A 410 24.95 7.09 -8.22
N ILE A 411 25.89 7.92 -7.77
CA ILE A 411 26.69 7.73 -6.56
C ILE A 411 26.13 8.63 -5.44
N PRO A 412 26.27 8.27 -4.15
CA PRO A 412 25.78 9.11 -3.06
C PRO A 412 26.54 10.44 -3.00
N THR A 413 25.79 11.54 -2.82
CA THR A 413 26.33 12.90 -2.71
C THR A 413 25.59 13.69 -1.63
N GLY A 414 26.14 14.84 -1.21
CA GLY A 414 25.48 15.72 -0.25
C GLY A 414 25.06 15.03 1.04
N ASP A 415 23.82 15.24 1.45
CA ASP A 415 23.29 14.73 2.71
C ASP A 415 23.14 13.19 2.72
N GLU A 416 22.86 12.56 1.57
CA GLU A 416 22.86 11.10 1.44
C GLU A 416 24.25 10.53 1.76
N LEU A 417 25.33 11.11 1.19
CA LEU A 417 26.68 10.71 1.49
C LEU A 417 27.01 10.92 2.97
N ALA A 418 26.58 12.04 3.55
CA ALA A 418 26.82 12.33 4.97
C ALA A 418 26.16 11.29 5.90
N LEU A 419 24.99 10.77 5.54
CA LEU A 419 24.33 9.67 6.28
C LEU A 419 25.10 8.35 6.18
N LEU A 420 25.72 8.06 5.05
CA LEU A 420 26.42 6.80 4.79
C LEU A 420 27.89 6.80 5.24
N GLU A 421 28.53 7.98 5.31
CA GLU A 421 29.95 8.14 5.62
C GLU A 421 30.39 7.48 6.95
N PRO A 422 29.61 7.57 8.05
CA PRO A 422 29.96 6.90 9.31
C PRO A 422 30.05 5.37 9.21
N TYR A 423 29.49 4.79 8.16
CA TYR A 423 29.42 3.34 7.93
C TYR A 423 30.29 2.87 6.77
N ARG A 424 31.19 3.73 6.28
CA ARG A 424 32.03 3.46 5.09
C ARG A 424 32.78 2.13 5.16
N ASP A 425 33.34 1.80 6.32
CA ASP A 425 34.09 0.57 6.53
C ASP A 425 33.20 -0.70 6.61
N GLN A 426 31.89 -0.54 6.76
CA GLN A 426 30.90 -1.63 6.82
C GLN A 426 30.19 -1.83 5.48
N LEU A 427 30.39 -0.95 4.51
CA LEU A 427 29.75 -0.95 3.22
C LEU A 427 30.73 -1.26 2.09
N PRO A 428 30.29 -1.86 0.97
CA PRO A 428 31.15 -2.09 -0.18
C PRO A 428 31.73 -0.76 -0.70
N PRO A 429 33.06 -0.68 -0.95
CA PRO A 429 33.68 0.54 -1.48
C PRO A 429 33.06 1.03 -2.80
N GLU A 430 32.55 0.11 -3.61
CA GLU A 430 31.90 0.37 -4.88
C GLU A 430 30.62 1.20 -4.70
N LEU A 431 29.91 1.07 -3.59
CA LEU A 431 28.73 1.87 -3.26
C LEU A 431 29.02 3.38 -3.34
N PHE A 432 30.22 3.80 -2.97
CA PHE A 432 30.64 5.21 -2.94
C PHE A 432 31.26 5.71 -4.25
N THR A 433 31.59 4.81 -5.18
CA THR A 433 32.41 5.13 -6.36
C THR A 433 31.72 4.78 -7.68
N GLN A 434 30.68 3.97 -7.64
CA GLN A 434 29.97 3.49 -8.83
C GLN A 434 28.45 3.53 -8.62
N PRO A 435 27.66 3.87 -9.66
CA PRO A 435 26.23 3.68 -9.59
C PRO A 435 25.89 2.18 -9.52
N PHE A 436 24.89 1.81 -8.72
CA PHE A 436 24.39 0.44 -8.72
C PHE A 436 23.82 0.09 -10.09
N ARG A 437 24.18 -1.10 -10.60
CA ARG A 437 23.69 -1.60 -11.90
C ARG A 437 23.41 -3.09 -11.85
N LEU A 438 22.27 -3.46 -12.36
CA LEU A 438 21.94 -4.87 -12.61
C LEU A 438 22.55 -5.33 -13.96
N PRO A 439 22.77 -6.65 -14.15
CA PRO A 439 23.29 -7.18 -15.40
C PRO A 439 22.45 -6.78 -16.60
N ASN A 440 23.10 -6.33 -17.67
CA ASN A 440 22.49 -6.03 -18.95
C ASN A 440 22.99 -6.99 -20.02
N PHE A 441 22.07 -7.84 -20.51
CA PHE A 441 22.38 -8.91 -21.45
C PHE A 441 22.33 -8.47 -22.92
N ASP A 442 21.91 -7.24 -23.21
CA ASP A 442 21.88 -6.65 -24.54
C ASP A 442 23.21 -5.94 -24.91
N GLU A 443 24.08 -5.74 -23.93
CA GLU A 443 25.44 -5.25 -24.21
C GLU A 443 26.23 -6.25 -25.09
N PRO A 444 27.20 -5.79 -25.87
CA PRO A 444 28.09 -6.66 -26.61
C PRO A 444 28.72 -7.71 -25.68
N ASP A 445 28.59 -8.99 -26.07
CA ASP A 445 29.01 -10.15 -25.25
C ASP A 445 28.37 -10.24 -23.84
N GLY A 446 27.28 -9.50 -23.56
CA GLY A 446 26.65 -9.37 -22.25
C GLY A 446 26.38 -10.72 -21.56
N ARG A 447 25.86 -11.70 -22.30
CA ARG A 447 25.64 -13.05 -21.75
C ARG A 447 26.92 -13.77 -21.38
N ARG A 448 27.96 -13.68 -22.20
CA ARG A 448 29.26 -14.31 -21.91
C ARG A 448 29.94 -13.64 -20.72
N LYS A 449 29.86 -12.31 -20.66
CA LYS A 449 30.36 -11.52 -19.55
C LYS A 449 29.64 -11.90 -18.26
N ALA A 450 28.30 -11.92 -18.25
CA ALA A 450 27.45 -12.30 -17.12
C ALA A 450 27.81 -13.71 -16.59
N LEU A 451 27.91 -14.69 -17.48
CA LEU A 451 28.28 -16.06 -17.10
C LEU A 451 29.67 -16.10 -16.43
N ARG A 452 30.65 -15.41 -17.00
CA ARG A 452 32.02 -15.36 -16.49
C ARG A 452 32.09 -14.70 -15.12
N GLU A 453 31.45 -13.54 -14.95
CA GLU A 453 31.42 -12.82 -13.68
C GLU A 453 30.72 -13.63 -12.59
N SER A 454 29.61 -14.28 -12.92
CA SER A 454 28.90 -15.17 -11.99
C SER A 454 29.79 -16.33 -11.55
N MET A 455 30.46 -17.01 -12.49
CA MET A 455 31.36 -18.12 -12.16
C MET A 455 32.58 -17.67 -11.34
N THR A 456 33.12 -16.48 -11.57
CA THR A 456 34.21 -15.91 -10.76
C THR A 456 33.74 -15.71 -9.33
N LEU A 457 32.60 -15.05 -9.11
CA LEU A 457 32.04 -14.80 -7.78
C LEU A 457 31.75 -16.10 -7.02
N LEU A 458 31.16 -17.10 -7.72
CA LEU A 458 30.88 -18.41 -7.11
C LEU A 458 32.18 -19.15 -6.75
N ASN A 459 33.20 -19.07 -7.60
CA ASN A 459 34.50 -19.68 -7.29
C ASN A 459 35.17 -19.04 -6.07
N GLU A 460 35.14 -17.70 -5.96
CA GLU A 460 35.63 -16.95 -4.80
C GLU A 460 34.84 -17.23 -3.54
N ALA A 461 33.54 -17.57 -3.68
CA ALA A 461 32.67 -17.96 -2.58
C ALA A 461 32.77 -19.45 -2.19
N GLY A 462 33.76 -20.18 -2.74
CA GLY A 462 34.01 -21.58 -2.35
C GLY A 462 33.25 -22.60 -3.18
N TRP A 463 32.72 -22.23 -4.35
CA TRP A 463 32.00 -23.17 -5.25
C TRP A 463 32.82 -23.46 -6.50
N GLU A 464 32.75 -24.66 -7.05
CA GLU A 464 33.39 -25.05 -8.30
C GLU A 464 32.50 -25.93 -9.16
N LEU A 465 32.74 -25.90 -10.46
CA LEU A 465 32.00 -26.73 -11.41
C LEU A 465 32.67 -28.11 -11.55
N ARG A 466 31.95 -29.18 -11.18
CA ARG A 466 32.32 -30.60 -11.40
C ARG A 466 31.25 -31.27 -12.22
N ASP A 467 31.58 -31.85 -13.36
CA ASP A 467 30.63 -32.57 -14.23
C ASP A 467 29.37 -31.78 -14.56
N LYS A 468 29.49 -30.49 -14.79
CA LYS A 468 28.40 -29.52 -15.07
C LYS A 468 27.48 -29.26 -13.88
N ILE A 469 27.83 -29.69 -12.69
CA ILE A 469 27.14 -29.39 -11.43
C ILE A 469 28.06 -28.48 -10.59
N LEU A 470 27.47 -27.40 -10.06
CA LEU A 470 28.18 -26.53 -9.13
C LEU A 470 28.19 -27.18 -7.75
N VAL A 471 29.36 -27.41 -7.18
CA VAL A 471 29.51 -28.07 -5.88
C VAL A 471 30.37 -27.23 -4.94
N ASN A 472 30.10 -27.33 -3.65
CA ASN A 472 30.96 -26.73 -2.63
C ASN A 472 32.34 -27.39 -2.65
N LYS A 473 33.41 -26.62 -2.64
CA LYS A 473 34.81 -27.10 -2.73
C LYS A 473 35.21 -27.98 -1.54
N GLU A 474 34.66 -27.69 -0.36
CA GLU A 474 35.02 -28.36 0.90
C GLU A 474 34.15 -29.62 1.13
N THR A 475 32.82 -29.48 0.97
CA THR A 475 31.88 -30.56 1.30
C THR A 475 31.55 -31.46 0.09
N GLY A 476 31.70 -30.95 -1.13
CA GLY A 476 31.28 -31.64 -2.36
C GLY A 476 29.76 -31.62 -2.59
N GLU A 477 29.00 -30.97 -1.73
CA GLU A 477 27.54 -30.87 -1.88
C GLU A 477 27.15 -30.02 -3.06
N PRO A 478 26.11 -30.41 -3.83
CA PRO A 478 25.63 -29.64 -4.97
C PRO A 478 24.95 -28.35 -4.55
N PHE A 479 25.09 -27.30 -5.36
CA PHE A 479 24.35 -26.05 -5.19
C PHE A 479 22.92 -26.29 -5.65
N ARG A 480 22.03 -26.55 -4.71
CA ARG A 480 20.62 -26.88 -4.97
C ARG A 480 19.69 -26.10 -4.06
N PHE A 481 18.56 -25.61 -4.59
CA PHE A 481 17.50 -24.97 -3.83
C PHE A 481 16.12 -25.12 -4.46
N GLU A 482 15.06 -24.93 -3.65
CA GLU A 482 13.66 -24.91 -4.07
C GLU A 482 13.17 -23.45 -4.23
N LEU A 483 12.54 -23.15 -5.36
CA LEU A 483 11.75 -21.94 -5.57
C LEU A 483 10.27 -22.26 -5.37
N ILE A 484 9.66 -21.73 -4.31
CA ILE A 484 8.21 -21.84 -4.11
C ILE A 484 7.48 -20.66 -4.72
N ILE A 485 6.43 -20.95 -5.49
CA ILE A 485 5.53 -19.95 -6.10
C ILE A 485 4.07 -20.31 -5.83
N ARG A 486 3.19 -19.29 -5.78
CA ARG A 486 1.74 -19.47 -5.58
C ARG A 486 0.89 -19.13 -6.81
N GLN A 487 1.47 -18.43 -7.78
CA GLN A 487 0.76 -17.96 -8.96
C GLN A 487 1.22 -18.76 -10.19
N PRO A 488 0.34 -19.50 -10.89
CA PRO A 488 0.71 -20.28 -12.08
C PRO A 488 1.35 -19.43 -13.18
N GLY A 489 0.95 -18.16 -13.31
CA GLY A 489 1.52 -17.24 -14.30
C GLY A 489 3.03 -16.99 -14.14
N LEU A 490 3.57 -17.13 -12.92
CA LEU A 490 5.00 -16.94 -12.63
C LEU A 490 5.86 -18.15 -13.00
N GLU A 491 5.26 -19.33 -13.20
CA GLU A 491 6.00 -20.56 -13.50
C GLU A 491 6.81 -20.44 -14.80
N LYS A 492 6.23 -19.84 -15.83
CA LYS A 492 6.91 -19.63 -17.12
C LYS A 492 8.18 -18.77 -16.97
N ILE A 493 8.12 -17.76 -16.13
CA ILE A 493 9.26 -16.87 -15.83
C ILE A 493 10.32 -17.63 -15.04
N ALA A 494 9.89 -18.41 -14.04
CA ALA A 494 10.75 -19.24 -13.23
C ALA A 494 11.49 -20.32 -14.05
N LEU A 495 10.84 -20.91 -15.06
CA LEU A 495 11.46 -21.87 -15.96
C LEU A 495 12.60 -21.24 -16.78
N VAL A 496 12.47 -19.99 -17.22
CA VAL A 496 13.54 -19.26 -17.90
C VAL A 496 14.71 -19.04 -16.96
N PHE A 497 14.45 -18.59 -15.74
CA PHE A 497 15.47 -18.39 -14.70
C PHE A 497 16.19 -19.71 -14.39
N LYS A 498 15.46 -20.82 -14.18
CA LYS A 498 16.01 -22.17 -14.00
C LYS A 498 16.95 -22.57 -15.13
N ALA A 499 16.55 -22.34 -16.37
CA ALA A 499 17.38 -22.66 -17.55
C ALA A 499 18.69 -21.85 -17.59
N ARG A 500 18.68 -20.60 -17.12
CA ARG A 500 19.89 -19.77 -17.00
C ARG A 500 20.81 -20.25 -15.87
N LEU A 501 20.24 -20.51 -14.69
CA LEU A 501 20.99 -21.04 -13.55
C LEU A 501 21.66 -22.38 -13.84
N LYS A 502 21.00 -23.25 -14.63
CA LYS A 502 21.60 -24.52 -15.08
C LYS A 502 22.89 -24.33 -15.86
N GLN A 503 23.08 -23.20 -16.58
CA GLN A 503 24.34 -22.89 -17.28
C GLN A 503 25.49 -22.60 -16.29
N LEU A 504 25.16 -22.21 -15.05
CA LEU A 504 26.11 -22.05 -13.94
C LEU A 504 26.33 -23.36 -13.17
N GLY A 505 25.63 -24.45 -13.53
CA GLY A 505 25.66 -25.69 -12.79
C GLY A 505 24.77 -25.70 -11.53
N VAL A 506 23.96 -24.66 -11.35
CA VAL A 506 23.02 -24.54 -10.21
C VAL A 506 21.74 -25.35 -10.48
N GLU A 507 21.35 -26.16 -9.53
CA GLU A 507 20.10 -26.93 -9.56
C GLU A 507 18.99 -26.18 -8.82
N MET A 508 17.93 -25.81 -9.54
CA MET A 508 16.75 -25.17 -8.96
C MET A 508 15.51 -26.00 -9.22
N ASP A 509 14.78 -26.34 -8.16
CA ASP A 509 13.46 -26.95 -8.25
C ASP A 509 12.38 -25.87 -8.15
N ILE A 510 11.31 -26.01 -8.97
CA ILE A 510 10.17 -25.08 -8.93
C ILE A 510 8.99 -25.83 -8.34
N ARG A 511 8.38 -25.26 -7.31
CA ARG A 511 7.21 -25.83 -6.67
C ARG A 511 6.06 -24.83 -6.60
N LEU A 512 5.01 -25.13 -7.38
CA LEU A 512 3.74 -24.41 -7.29
C LEU A 512 2.93 -24.99 -6.13
N ILE A 513 2.55 -24.14 -5.16
CA ILE A 513 1.76 -24.50 -3.99
C ILE A 513 0.54 -23.59 -3.87
N ASP A 514 -0.48 -24.02 -3.13
CA ASP A 514 -1.63 -23.18 -2.86
C ASP A 514 -1.29 -21.97 -1.97
N THR A 515 -2.15 -20.94 -2.01
CA THR A 515 -1.88 -19.69 -1.29
C THR A 515 -1.82 -19.88 0.22
N GLY A 516 -2.63 -20.75 0.80
CA GLY A 516 -2.63 -21.00 2.25
C GLY A 516 -1.32 -21.64 2.71
N GLN A 517 -0.87 -22.67 2.00
CA GLN A 517 0.42 -23.31 2.24
C GLN A 517 1.58 -22.32 2.05
N TRP A 518 1.52 -21.50 0.98
CA TRP A 518 2.55 -20.49 0.72
C TRP A 518 2.63 -19.47 1.87
N VAL A 519 1.49 -18.92 2.33
CA VAL A 519 1.45 -17.96 3.46
C VAL A 519 2.05 -18.56 4.71
N ASN A 520 1.68 -19.80 5.06
CA ASN A 520 2.20 -20.47 6.26
C ASN A 520 3.72 -20.67 6.18
N ARG A 521 4.24 -21.10 5.03
CA ARG A 521 5.68 -21.32 4.84
C ARG A 521 6.47 -20.01 4.90
N ILE A 522 6.02 -18.94 4.23
CA ILE A 522 6.76 -17.67 4.26
C ILE A 522 6.73 -17.00 5.63
N GLN A 523 5.61 -17.12 6.38
CA GLN A 523 5.51 -16.59 7.74
C GLN A 523 6.42 -17.34 8.74
N ALA A 524 6.66 -18.63 8.50
CA ALA A 524 7.58 -19.45 9.27
C ALA A 524 9.03 -19.38 8.74
N PHE A 525 9.28 -18.64 7.66
CA PHE A 525 10.56 -18.60 6.93
C PHE A 525 11.04 -19.98 6.43
N ASP A 526 10.11 -20.92 6.21
CA ASP A 526 10.35 -22.28 5.70
C ASP A 526 10.37 -22.29 4.17
N PHE A 527 11.42 -21.72 3.58
CA PHE A 527 11.65 -21.71 2.14
C PHE A 527 13.12 -21.40 1.84
N ASP A 528 13.59 -21.83 0.67
CA ASP A 528 14.91 -21.45 0.16
C ASP A 528 14.82 -20.14 -0.63
N VAL A 529 13.97 -20.13 -1.67
CA VAL A 529 13.65 -18.94 -2.47
C VAL A 529 12.15 -18.86 -2.70
N THR A 530 11.61 -17.66 -2.67
CA THR A 530 10.19 -17.40 -3.01
C THR A 530 10.04 -16.17 -3.89
N THR A 531 8.81 -15.87 -4.32
CA THR A 531 8.48 -14.60 -4.97
C THR A 531 7.72 -13.70 -4.00
N PHE A 532 8.12 -12.46 -3.91
CA PHE A 532 7.40 -11.46 -3.13
C PHE A 532 7.45 -10.08 -3.79
N TRP A 533 6.50 -9.24 -3.42
CA TRP A 533 6.43 -7.85 -3.83
C TRP A 533 6.18 -6.98 -2.60
N TRP A 534 7.19 -6.23 -2.17
CA TRP A 534 7.06 -5.17 -1.18
C TRP A 534 6.55 -3.92 -1.87
N THR A 535 5.27 -3.63 -1.71
CA THR A 535 4.69 -2.35 -2.15
C THR A 535 5.19 -1.24 -1.24
N GLN A 536 5.45 -0.08 -1.81
CA GLN A 536 5.91 1.10 -1.06
C GLN A 536 4.88 2.22 -1.14
N ALA A 537 4.88 3.08 -0.13
CA ALA A 537 4.12 4.33 -0.12
C ALA A 537 5.00 5.50 -0.57
N LEU A 538 4.38 6.61 -0.97
CA LEU A 538 5.11 7.88 -1.20
C LEU A 538 5.75 8.41 0.09
N THR A 539 5.20 8.04 1.24
CA THR A 539 5.71 8.42 2.56
C THR A 539 6.04 7.16 3.34
N PRO A 540 7.20 6.51 3.05
CA PRO A 540 7.64 5.36 3.82
C PRO A 540 7.91 5.75 5.28
N GLY A 541 7.57 4.84 6.21
CA GLY A 541 7.66 5.09 7.64
C GLY A 541 7.99 3.82 8.44
N ASN A 542 7.23 3.59 9.53
CA ASN A 542 7.46 2.47 10.44
C ASN A 542 7.32 1.07 9.84
N GLU A 543 6.64 0.91 8.69
CA GLU A 543 6.58 -0.36 7.98
C GLU A 543 7.95 -0.82 7.49
N GLN A 544 8.89 0.10 7.28
CA GLN A 544 10.26 -0.24 6.89
C GLN A 544 10.97 -1.06 7.99
N ARG A 545 10.62 -0.87 9.27
CA ARG A 545 11.13 -1.70 10.39
C ARG A 545 10.68 -3.15 10.22
N VAL A 546 9.41 -3.38 9.87
CA VAL A 546 8.84 -4.72 9.65
C VAL A 546 9.44 -5.38 8.40
N PHE A 547 9.85 -4.59 7.40
CA PHE A 547 10.37 -5.10 6.13
C PHE A 547 11.85 -5.44 6.20
N TRP A 548 12.67 -4.63 6.90
CA TRP A 548 14.12 -4.68 6.71
C TRP A 548 14.93 -4.78 8.00
N SER A 549 14.37 -4.47 9.19
CA SER A 549 15.18 -4.44 10.42
C SER A 549 15.71 -5.81 10.83
N SER A 550 16.86 -5.82 11.50
CA SER A 550 17.45 -7.01 12.09
C SER A 550 16.55 -7.65 13.15
N GLU A 551 15.79 -6.84 13.90
CA GLU A 551 14.80 -7.32 14.87
C GLU A 551 13.70 -8.13 14.19
N ALA A 552 13.18 -7.66 13.06
CA ALA A 552 12.14 -8.34 12.28
C ALA A 552 12.64 -9.64 11.61
N ALA A 553 13.96 -9.82 11.47
CA ALA A 553 14.52 -10.93 10.70
C ALA A 553 14.08 -12.31 11.21
N ASP A 554 13.94 -12.51 12.51
CA ASP A 554 13.59 -13.81 13.11
C ASP A 554 12.18 -13.82 13.72
N GLN A 555 11.39 -12.74 13.53
CA GLN A 555 10.02 -12.67 14.04
C GLN A 555 9.05 -13.33 13.06
N PRO A 556 8.43 -14.47 13.40
CA PRO A 556 7.42 -15.10 12.55
C PRO A 556 6.28 -14.13 12.24
N GLY A 557 5.89 -14.07 10.97
CA GLY A 557 4.86 -13.15 10.51
C GLY A 557 5.36 -11.75 10.15
N SER A 558 6.63 -11.40 10.39
CA SER A 558 7.25 -10.20 9.84
C SER A 558 7.36 -10.29 8.31
N ARG A 559 7.74 -9.18 7.67
CA ARG A 559 7.98 -9.16 6.23
C ARG A 559 9.46 -9.08 5.84
N ASN A 560 10.37 -9.24 6.81
CA ASN A 560 11.78 -9.40 6.51
C ASN A 560 12.05 -10.84 6.01
N PHE A 561 11.43 -11.19 4.88
CA PHE A 561 11.51 -12.54 4.30
C PHE A 561 12.93 -12.92 3.89
N ALA A 562 13.72 -11.94 3.47
CA ALA A 562 15.11 -12.17 3.11
C ALA A 562 16.00 -12.51 4.32
N GLY A 563 15.58 -12.23 5.56
CA GLY A 563 16.37 -12.45 6.77
C GLY A 563 17.55 -11.48 6.90
N ILE A 564 17.32 -10.22 6.53
CA ILE A 564 18.35 -9.17 6.60
C ILE A 564 18.68 -8.89 8.06
N LYS A 565 19.96 -8.99 8.39
CA LYS A 565 20.57 -8.59 9.67
C LYS A 565 21.78 -7.72 9.37
N ASN A 566 21.55 -6.43 9.29
CA ASN A 566 22.59 -5.46 8.92
C ASN A 566 22.40 -4.17 9.72
N PRO A 567 23.34 -3.81 10.61
CA PRO A 567 23.21 -2.63 11.46
C PRO A 567 23.14 -1.31 10.66
N VAL A 568 23.69 -1.27 9.44
CA VAL A 568 23.55 -0.07 8.59
C VAL A 568 22.14 0.04 8.03
N VAL A 569 21.53 -1.09 7.66
CA VAL A 569 20.10 -1.11 7.28
C VAL A 569 19.24 -0.65 8.45
N ASP A 570 19.50 -1.14 9.67
CA ASP A 570 18.76 -0.73 10.87
C ASP A 570 18.85 0.78 11.10
N ALA A 571 20.06 1.34 11.00
CA ALA A 571 20.26 2.78 11.16
C ALA A 571 19.53 3.61 10.08
N MET A 572 19.52 3.15 8.82
CA MET A 572 18.79 3.86 7.75
C MET A 572 17.28 3.72 7.89
N VAL A 573 16.79 2.56 8.31
CA VAL A 573 15.37 2.33 8.63
C VAL A 573 14.91 3.29 9.73
N ASP A 574 15.71 3.49 10.78
CA ASP A 574 15.41 4.44 11.83
C ASP A 574 15.34 5.88 11.31
N LYS A 575 16.26 6.27 10.45
CA LYS A 575 16.25 7.59 9.80
C LYS A 575 15.00 7.82 8.96
N VAL A 576 14.56 6.82 8.17
CA VAL A 576 13.31 6.89 7.41
C VAL A 576 12.10 7.04 8.35
N ALA A 577 12.03 6.22 9.38
CA ALA A 577 10.89 6.20 10.31
C ALA A 577 10.75 7.48 11.16
N THR A 578 11.86 8.21 11.37
CA THR A 578 11.91 9.40 12.22
C THR A 578 12.16 10.71 11.45
N ALA A 579 12.15 10.69 10.13
CA ALA A 579 12.37 11.88 9.29
C ALA A 579 11.35 12.98 9.62
N ASP A 580 11.82 14.21 9.83
CA ASP A 580 10.98 15.35 10.23
C ASP A 580 10.59 16.28 9.07
N SER A 581 11.24 16.12 7.93
CA SER A 581 10.96 16.87 6.70
C SER A 581 10.93 15.95 5.48
N TRP A 582 10.32 16.42 4.39
CA TRP A 582 10.32 15.72 3.12
C TRP A 582 11.75 15.47 2.61
N HIS A 583 12.63 16.48 2.74
CA HIS A 583 14.03 16.38 2.36
C HIS A 583 14.76 15.27 3.13
N GLU A 584 14.57 15.23 4.45
CA GLU A 584 15.15 14.17 5.28
C GLU A 584 14.61 12.79 4.92
N LEU A 585 13.30 12.68 4.66
CA LEU A 585 12.68 11.42 4.24
C LEU A 585 13.27 10.92 2.93
N VAL A 586 13.34 11.76 1.91
CA VAL A 586 13.94 11.42 0.61
C VAL A 586 15.38 11.00 0.77
N THR A 587 16.16 11.77 1.50
CA THR A 587 17.60 11.53 1.75
C THR A 587 17.83 10.19 2.47
N ALA A 588 17.07 9.94 3.55
CA ALA A 588 17.16 8.70 4.32
C ALA A 588 16.69 7.49 3.49
N THR A 589 15.67 7.68 2.66
CA THR A 589 15.16 6.61 1.80
C THR A 589 16.16 6.27 0.68
N HIS A 590 16.84 7.26 0.09
CA HIS A 590 17.93 7.02 -0.86
C HIS A 590 19.05 6.19 -0.21
N ALA A 591 19.47 6.56 1.00
CA ALA A 591 20.50 5.84 1.73
C ALA A 591 20.06 4.39 2.04
N LEU A 592 18.84 4.18 2.51
CA LEU A 592 18.27 2.85 2.77
C LEU A 592 18.24 2.01 1.49
N ASP A 593 17.66 2.55 0.42
CA ASP A 593 17.53 1.87 -0.88
C ASP A 593 18.91 1.42 -1.40
N ARG A 594 19.91 2.30 -1.34
CA ARG A 594 21.27 2.01 -1.77
C ARG A 594 21.90 0.88 -0.96
N VAL A 595 21.79 0.90 0.37
CA VAL A 595 22.35 -0.16 1.23
C VAL A 595 21.66 -1.50 0.95
N LEU A 596 20.34 -1.51 0.75
CA LEU A 596 19.58 -2.70 0.40
C LEU A 596 20.01 -3.27 -0.97
N LEU A 597 20.17 -2.41 -1.99
CA LEU A 597 20.58 -2.82 -3.33
C LEU A 597 21.98 -3.46 -3.34
N TRP A 598 22.96 -2.82 -2.68
CA TRP A 598 24.33 -3.33 -2.60
C TRP A 598 24.47 -4.56 -1.69
N GLY A 599 23.45 -4.89 -0.90
CA GLY A 599 23.35 -6.15 -0.15
C GLY A 599 22.97 -7.36 -0.99
N TYR A 600 22.41 -7.16 -2.19
CA TYR A 600 21.96 -8.22 -3.11
C TYR A 600 20.99 -9.22 -2.46
N TYR A 601 20.15 -8.81 -1.52
CA TYR A 601 19.27 -9.69 -0.74
C TYR A 601 18.19 -10.36 -1.57
N VAL A 602 17.85 -9.77 -2.72
CA VAL A 602 16.81 -10.25 -3.63
C VAL A 602 17.32 -10.21 -5.08
N ILE A 603 16.65 -10.94 -5.98
CA ILE A 603 16.84 -10.81 -7.43
C ILE A 603 15.67 -9.98 -7.96
N PRO A 604 15.86 -8.68 -8.22
CA PRO A 604 14.81 -7.81 -8.69
C PRO A 604 14.22 -8.28 -10.02
N GLN A 605 12.92 -8.10 -10.21
CA GLN A 605 12.24 -8.52 -11.42
C GLN A 605 11.91 -7.34 -12.34
N TYR A 606 10.67 -6.93 -12.44
CA TYR A 606 10.20 -5.90 -13.37
C TYR A 606 8.98 -5.18 -12.81
N TYR A 607 8.71 -4.01 -13.34
CA TYR A 607 7.56 -3.20 -12.97
C TYR A 607 6.92 -2.50 -14.17
N LEU A 608 5.70 -2.02 -13.94
CA LEU A 608 4.96 -1.14 -14.82
C LEU A 608 4.69 0.17 -14.06
N GLY A 609 5.26 1.28 -14.50
CA GLY A 609 5.13 2.57 -13.80
C GLY A 609 3.94 3.37 -14.32
N GLY A 610 2.73 2.88 -14.12
CA GLY A 610 1.48 3.48 -14.57
C GLY A 610 0.46 2.47 -15.03
N ASP A 611 -0.63 2.95 -15.63
CA ASP A 611 -1.75 2.15 -16.10
C ASP A 611 -1.83 2.07 -17.63
N ARG A 612 -2.17 0.89 -18.15
CA ARG A 612 -2.55 0.68 -19.55
C ARG A 612 -4.04 0.85 -19.68
N LEU A 613 -4.47 2.00 -20.18
CA LEU A 613 -5.89 2.32 -20.29
C LEU A 613 -6.36 2.32 -21.73
N ALA A 614 -7.48 1.67 -21.99
CA ALA A 614 -8.21 1.77 -23.24
C ALA A 614 -9.62 2.31 -22.93
N TRP A 615 -10.09 3.25 -23.78
CA TRP A 615 -11.41 3.86 -23.59
C TRP A 615 -12.04 4.25 -24.93
N TRP A 616 -13.35 4.26 -24.96
CA TRP A 616 -14.09 4.82 -26.08
C TRP A 616 -13.94 6.35 -26.08
N ASN A 617 -13.62 6.94 -27.23
CA ASN A 617 -13.23 8.33 -27.39
C ASN A 617 -14.41 9.30 -27.28
N ILE A 618 -15.10 9.26 -26.16
CA ILE A 618 -16.25 10.11 -25.84
C ILE A 618 -15.97 11.06 -24.68
N PHE A 619 -14.77 10.99 -24.09
CA PHE A 619 -14.43 11.74 -22.90
C PHE A 619 -13.59 12.98 -23.20
N GLY A 620 -13.84 14.05 -22.42
CA GLY A 620 -12.86 15.06 -22.11
C GLY A 620 -12.12 14.70 -20.82
N ARG A 621 -10.89 15.19 -20.67
CA ARG A 621 -10.05 14.94 -19.49
C ARG A 621 -9.27 16.19 -19.12
N PRO A 622 -8.83 16.35 -17.84
CA PRO A 622 -7.98 17.46 -17.45
C PRO A 622 -6.65 17.45 -18.22
N ASP A 623 -6.09 18.64 -18.41
CA ASP A 623 -4.78 18.81 -19.07
C ASP A 623 -3.61 18.46 -18.15
N THR A 624 -3.80 18.58 -16.82
CA THR A 624 -2.76 18.35 -15.81
C THR A 624 -2.90 16.94 -15.20
N VAL A 625 -1.83 16.18 -15.27
CA VAL A 625 -1.72 14.87 -14.60
C VAL A 625 -1.07 15.07 -13.23
N PRO A 626 -1.74 14.70 -12.14
CA PRO A 626 -1.17 14.84 -10.80
C PRO A 626 -0.10 13.79 -10.49
N LEU A 627 0.65 13.99 -9.42
CA LEU A 627 1.70 13.08 -8.92
C LEU A 627 1.23 11.61 -8.83
N LYS A 628 -0.01 11.40 -8.35
CA LYS A 628 -0.61 10.06 -8.15
C LYS A 628 -1.27 9.49 -9.41
N GLY A 629 -1.05 10.11 -10.57
CA GLY A 629 -1.58 9.65 -11.85
C GLY A 629 -3.00 10.13 -12.14
N GLU A 630 -3.45 9.81 -13.35
CA GLU A 630 -4.76 10.20 -13.86
C GLU A 630 -5.87 9.32 -13.28
N SER A 631 -7.08 9.88 -13.17
CA SER A 631 -8.28 9.14 -12.74
C SER A 631 -9.46 9.44 -13.64
N VAL A 632 -10.10 8.38 -14.13
CA VAL A 632 -11.33 8.48 -14.94
C VAL A 632 -12.45 9.22 -14.20
N MET A 633 -12.43 9.23 -12.87
CA MET A 633 -13.42 9.93 -12.06
C MET A 633 -13.35 11.46 -12.17
N ARG A 634 -12.28 12.00 -12.78
CA ARG A 634 -12.12 13.44 -13.08
C ARG A 634 -12.49 13.79 -14.53
N TRP A 635 -12.77 12.78 -15.36
CA TRP A 635 -13.18 12.95 -16.75
C TRP A 635 -14.64 13.40 -16.83
N TRP A 636 -15.05 13.79 -18.04
CA TRP A 636 -16.46 14.15 -18.35
C TRP A 636 -16.82 13.60 -19.72
N ILE A 637 -18.13 13.50 -20.01
CA ILE A 637 -18.58 13.23 -21.36
C ILE A 637 -18.42 14.49 -22.20
N ASP A 638 -17.60 14.41 -23.26
CA ASP A 638 -17.46 15.47 -24.25
C ASP A 638 -18.63 15.38 -25.26
N PRO A 639 -19.53 16.38 -25.31
CA PRO A 639 -20.73 16.30 -26.18
C PRO A 639 -20.39 16.15 -27.67
N GLN A 640 -19.29 16.77 -28.13
CA GLN A 640 -18.88 16.72 -29.54
C GLN A 640 -18.31 15.36 -29.92
N LYS A 641 -17.55 14.75 -29.03
CA LYS A 641 -17.02 13.40 -29.22
C LYS A 641 -18.11 12.34 -29.11
N ALA A 642 -18.96 12.45 -28.11
CA ALA A 642 -20.07 11.51 -27.87
C ALA A 642 -21.08 11.51 -29.04
N ALA A 643 -21.34 12.65 -29.67
CA ALA A 643 -22.21 12.75 -30.84
C ALA A 643 -21.70 11.96 -32.05
N LYS A 644 -20.38 11.71 -32.15
CA LYS A 644 -19.75 10.95 -33.25
C LYS A 644 -19.77 9.46 -33.01
N LEU A 645 -19.86 9.04 -31.77
CA LEU A 645 -19.80 7.65 -31.33
C LEU A 645 -20.99 7.30 -30.46
N PRO A 646 -22.19 7.07 -31.06
CA PRO A 646 -23.34 6.64 -30.28
C PRO A 646 -23.03 5.26 -29.66
N MET A 647 -22.67 5.27 -28.38
CA MET A 647 -22.49 4.05 -27.59
C MET A 647 -23.88 3.43 -27.35
N GLY A 648 -24.04 2.16 -27.68
CA GLY A 648 -25.30 1.45 -27.48
C GLY A 648 -25.67 1.38 -26.01
N GLY A 649 -26.68 2.16 -25.61
CA GLY A 649 -27.22 2.12 -24.27
C GLY A 649 -27.73 3.48 -23.79
N ASN A 650 -28.78 3.99 -24.42
CA ASN A 650 -29.73 4.88 -23.75
C ASN A 650 -30.68 4.07 -22.87
#